data_c60b4383b804d3b0f15918284e9b33d6
#
_entry.id   c60b4383b804d3b0f15918284e9b33d6
#
_cell.length_a   1.000
_cell.length_b   1.000
_cell.length_c   1.000
_cell.angle_alpha   90.00
_cell.angle_beta   90.00
_cell.angle_gamma   90.00
#
_symmetry.space_group_name_H-M   'P 1'
#
loop_
_entity.id
_entity.type
_entity.pdbx_description
1 polymer ?
#
loop_
_entity_poly.entity_id
_entity_poly.type
_entity_poly.pdbx_seq_one_letter_code
_entity_poly.pdbx_strand_id
1 'polypeptide(L)'
;MDKHNYSAPVSLKNIQVTDTFWKGEMELVRKEVIPYQWDALNDRVEGAAPSFCMHNFKAAGKLNREKKEKGNTFIAPKYTYRGFEVLPEDPKQLKDDEFYGFVFQDSDFSKWIEAVGYSLTQHPDPELEKIADGAIDIVCAAQQDDGYLDTYYILSGRDATFTNLKDHHELYCFGHLIEGAVAYFQATGKDKLLKAAERFADYVAANFGTEEGKLHGYPGHEIAEMALVRLYELTGKEKYLNLARYFVDERGKRPYYFDQEHPEEVKKGHEDELRYSYYQAHLPVREQDEAFGHSVRAVYLYSGMADVARLTGEEALYETCRRLWDNITEKKMYVTGGIGSTHLGEAFTYAYDLPNDTAYAETCASIGLVFFARRMLEIAPEARYANVMERALYNGVLSGMALDGKSFFYVNPLEVLPEACHKDERKFHVKPVRQKWFGCACCPPNLARLLSSIGSYAYTENEYTLFLHLYMGSILEKKIGEKTADIRVESNFPWEGDVKITIRAKNTGLKLALRIPDWCSRYELDGFTGGTEEKDGYLYLQKDWGEEEEFTLHFPMEVRLIAAKEAVREDMGKGAVMRGPVVYCLEETDNGKDLQKLLIDPELNVTVSDVNICGTPVKKLTAAGFRQLDTHIEKESEALYHVWKKPEFEKAELSYIPYYTWANRGENEMQVWTRVRD
;
A
#
# COMPACT_ATOMS: atom_id res chain seq x y z
N MET A 1 13.04 0.67 24.47
CA MET A 1 13.57 0.33 23.11
C MET A 1 15.08 0.32 23.14
N ASP A 2 15.70 -0.75 22.67
CA ASP A 2 17.17 -0.81 22.55
C ASP A 2 17.60 -0.15 21.22
N LYS A 3 18.21 1.04 21.32
CA LYS A 3 18.68 1.79 20.14
C LYS A 3 19.76 1.07 19.32
N HIS A 4 20.41 0.05 19.89
CA HIS A 4 21.36 -0.78 19.14
C HIS A 4 20.71 -1.66 18.10
N ASN A 5 19.39 -1.90 18.22
CA ASN A 5 18.61 -2.64 17.22
C ASN A 5 18.08 -1.77 16.09
N TYR A 6 18.16 -0.44 16.20
CA TYR A 6 17.67 0.44 15.15
C TYR A 6 18.44 0.22 13.84
N SER A 7 17.69 0.20 12.77
CA SER A 7 18.21 0.13 11.42
C SER A 7 17.58 1.22 10.56
N ALA A 8 18.19 1.55 9.45
CA ALA A 8 17.67 2.48 8.47
C ALA A 8 17.55 1.78 7.12
N PRO A 9 16.62 2.20 6.25
CA PRO A 9 16.55 1.67 4.90
C PRO A 9 17.84 1.98 4.12
N VAL A 10 18.30 1.01 3.35
CA VAL A 10 19.38 1.28 2.39
C VAL A 10 18.85 2.25 1.33
N SER A 11 19.63 3.28 1.01
CA SER A 11 19.24 4.27 0.01
C SER A 11 18.96 3.62 -1.33
N LEU A 12 17.84 3.99 -1.97
CA LEU A 12 17.48 3.49 -3.30
C LEU A 12 18.58 3.73 -4.35
N LYS A 13 19.39 4.78 -4.20
CA LYS A 13 20.56 5.06 -5.06
C LYS A 13 21.66 4.00 -4.97
N ASN A 14 21.73 3.28 -3.86
CA ASN A 14 22.77 2.29 -3.59
C ASN A 14 22.32 0.86 -3.89
N ILE A 15 21.10 0.68 -4.40
CA ILE A 15 20.51 -0.62 -4.72
C ILE A 15 20.13 -0.66 -6.19
N GLN A 16 20.59 -1.68 -6.90
CA GLN A 16 20.15 -1.99 -8.26
C GLN A 16 19.43 -3.32 -8.25
N VAL A 17 18.12 -3.33 -8.52
CA VAL A 17 17.32 -4.56 -8.66
C VAL A 17 17.66 -5.22 -10.01
N THR A 18 17.99 -6.50 -10.00
CA THR A 18 18.53 -7.22 -11.17
C THR A 18 17.74 -8.48 -11.55
N ASP A 19 16.84 -8.96 -10.69
CA ASP A 19 15.99 -10.13 -11.00
C ASP A 19 14.99 -9.85 -12.13
N THR A 20 14.38 -10.92 -12.61
CA THR A 20 13.40 -10.82 -13.71
C THR A 20 12.03 -10.38 -13.23
N PHE A 21 11.67 -10.66 -11.97
CA PHE A 21 10.35 -10.39 -11.43
C PHE A 21 10.19 -8.91 -11.03
N TRP A 22 10.88 -8.46 -9.97
CA TRP A 22 10.73 -7.09 -9.47
C TRP A 22 11.27 -6.04 -10.42
N LYS A 23 12.39 -6.34 -11.10
CA LYS A 23 12.85 -5.47 -12.18
C LYS A 23 11.82 -5.35 -13.29
N GLY A 24 11.12 -6.46 -13.62
CA GLY A 24 10.01 -6.44 -14.60
C GLY A 24 8.88 -5.51 -14.17
N GLU A 25 8.44 -5.59 -12.92
CA GLU A 25 7.41 -4.71 -12.36
C GLU A 25 7.85 -3.23 -12.33
N MET A 26 9.09 -2.95 -11.93
CA MET A 26 9.64 -1.58 -11.96
C MET A 26 9.70 -1.02 -13.39
N GLU A 27 10.09 -1.83 -14.38
CA GLU A 27 10.13 -1.44 -15.79
C GLU A 27 8.72 -1.22 -16.36
N LEU A 28 7.74 -2.05 -15.96
CA LEU A 28 6.33 -1.86 -16.32
C LEU A 28 5.83 -0.52 -15.78
N VAL A 29 6.09 -0.24 -14.50
CA VAL A 29 5.70 1.04 -13.90
C VAL A 29 6.36 2.21 -14.62
N ARG A 30 7.65 2.14 -14.89
CA ARG A 30 8.41 3.21 -15.57
C ARG A 30 7.90 3.47 -16.98
N LYS A 31 7.69 2.41 -17.77
CA LYS A 31 7.41 2.53 -19.23
C LYS A 31 5.95 2.72 -19.56
N GLU A 32 5.06 2.13 -18.78
CA GLU A 32 3.63 2.09 -19.07
C GLU A 32 2.81 2.87 -18.02
N VAL A 33 3.01 2.59 -16.73
CA VAL A 33 2.12 3.12 -15.68
C VAL A 33 2.32 4.62 -15.46
N ILE A 34 3.55 5.10 -15.31
CA ILE A 34 3.83 6.52 -15.08
C ILE A 34 3.35 7.39 -16.25
N PRO A 35 3.63 7.07 -17.53
CA PRO A 35 3.08 7.82 -18.66
C PRO A 35 1.54 7.75 -18.74
N TYR A 36 0.96 6.58 -18.52
CA TYR A 36 -0.49 6.39 -18.51
C TYR A 36 -1.17 7.24 -17.43
N GLN A 37 -0.61 7.25 -16.22
CA GLN A 37 -1.14 8.06 -15.13
C GLN A 37 -1.01 9.56 -15.41
N TRP A 38 0.07 10.01 -16.06
CA TRP A 38 0.18 11.40 -16.51
C TRP A 38 -0.94 11.78 -17.48
N ASP A 39 -1.31 10.88 -18.37
CA ASP A 39 -2.44 11.09 -19.27
C ASP A 39 -3.78 11.10 -18.52
N ALA A 40 -3.96 10.22 -17.52
CA ALA A 40 -5.14 10.20 -16.67
C ALA A 40 -5.29 11.48 -15.84
N LEU A 41 -4.20 11.99 -15.23
CA LEU A 41 -4.19 13.26 -14.48
C LEU A 41 -4.55 14.49 -15.34
N ASN A 42 -4.38 14.39 -16.64
CA ASN A 42 -4.74 15.41 -17.62
C ASN A 42 -6.03 15.08 -18.39
N ASP A 43 -6.82 14.10 -17.94
CA ASP A 43 -8.11 13.70 -18.50
C ASP A 43 -8.04 13.28 -20.00
N ARG A 44 -6.92 12.61 -20.39
CA ARG A 44 -6.67 12.20 -21.78
C ARG A 44 -6.90 10.71 -22.05
N VAL A 45 -7.24 9.93 -21.05
CA VAL A 45 -7.49 8.49 -21.23
C VAL A 45 -8.94 8.25 -21.62
N GLU A 46 -9.16 7.77 -22.82
CA GLU A 46 -10.50 7.52 -23.34
C GLU A 46 -11.22 6.41 -22.57
N GLY A 47 -12.47 6.69 -22.14
CA GLY A 47 -13.32 5.74 -21.41
C GLY A 47 -12.87 5.50 -19.95
N ALA A 48 -12.00 6.35 -19.42
CA ALA A 48 -11.66 6.42 -18.01
C ALA A 48 -12.51 7.46 -17.26
N ALA A 49 -12.66 7.31 -15.95
CA ALA A 49 -13.22 8.38 -15.11
C ALA A 49 -12.27 9.60 -15.13
N PRO A 50 -12.78 10.84 -15.12
CA PRO A 50 -11.94 12.03 -15.11
C PRO A 50 -11.24 12.21 -13.75
N SER A 51 -10.02 12.71 -13.77
CA SER A 51 -9.23 13.08 -12.58
C SER A 51 -9.43 14.54 -12.18
N PHE A 52 -9.50 15.45 -13.14
CA PHE A 52 -9.51 16.91 -12.94
C PHE A 52 -8.26 17.47 -12.19
N CYS A 53 -7.34 16.65 -11.78
CA CYS A 53 -6.21 17.06 -10.93
C CYS A 53 -5.41 18.21 -11.54
N MET A 54 -4.92 18.05 -12.76
CA MET A 54 -4.12 19.09 -13.41
C MET A 54 -4.97 20.29 -13.88
N HIS A 55 -6.27 20.10 -14.09
CA HIS A 55 -7.21 21.21 -14.30
C HIS A 55 -7.26 22.12 -13.07
N ASN A 56 -7.46 21.57 -11.89
CA ASN A 56 -7.58 22.32 -10.63
C ASN A 56 -6.33 23.14 -10.33
N PHE A 57 -5.12 22.58 -10.51
CA PHE A 57 -3.87 23.33 -10.35
C PHE A 57 -3.73 24.47 -11.36
N LYS A 58 -4.11 24.26 -12.63
CA LYS A 58 -4.10 25.31 -13.65
C LYS A 58 -5.07 26.44 -13.34
N ALA A 59 -6.28 26.09 -12.86
CA ALA A 59 -7.30 27.06 -12.45
C ALA A 59 -6.81 27.89 -11.25
N ALA A 60 -6.26 27.25 -10.23
CA ALA A 60 -5.69 27.95 -9.06
C ALA A 60 -4.50 28.86 -9.44
N GLY A 61 -3.63 28.41 -10.34
CA GLY A 61 -2.55 29.24 -10.88
C GLY A 61 -3.06 30.44 -11.71
N LYS A 62 -4.16 30.29 -12.44
CA LYS A 62 -4.84 31.39 -13.14
C LYS A 62 -5.39 32.42 -12.14
N LEU A 63 -6.07 31.95 -11.09
CA LEU A 63 -6.58 32.82 -10.04
C LEU A 63 -5.49 33.66 -9.39
N ASN A 64 -4.30 33.07 -9.14
CA ASN A 64 -3.15 33.77 -8.59
C ASN A 64 -2.61 34.87 -9.55
N ARG A 65 -2.61 34.62 -10.85
CA ARG A 65 -2.23 35.66 -11.86
C ARG A 65 -3.23 36.80 -11.86
N GLU A 66 -4.52 36.47 -11.88
CA GLU A 66 -5.58 37.49 -11.83
C GLU A 66 -5.51 38.35 -10.55
N LYS A 67 -5.25 37.73 -9.39
CA LYS A 67 -5.01 38.43 -8.13
C LYS A 67 -3.88 39.45 -8.24
N LYS A 68 -2.77 39.06 -8.84
CA LYS A 68 -1.61 39.96 -9.06
C LYS A 68 -1.92 41.09 -10.03
N GLU A 69 -2.65 40.82 -11.11
CA GLU A 69 -3.01 41.79 -12.14
C GLU A 69 -4.04 42.81 -11.62
N LYS A 70 -5.06 42.33 -10.90
CA LYS A 70 -6.15 43.17 -10.38
C LYS A 70 -5.79 43.89 -9.07
N GLY A 71 -4.78 43.45 -8.36
CA GLY A 71 -4.32 44.01 -7.09
C GLY A 71 -5.50 44.23 -6.10
N ASN A 72 -5.65 45.44 -5.60
CA ASN A 72 -6.71 45.78 -4.63
C ASN A 72 -8.16 45.65 -5.17
N THR A 73 -8.33 45.46 -6.48
CA THR A 73 -9.67 45.26 -7.10
C THR A 73 -10.02 43.80 -7.26
N PHE A 74 -9.14 42.89 -6.87
CA PHE A 74 -9.39 41.45 -6.91
C PHE A 74 -10.43 41.10 -5.85
N ILE A 75 -11.46 40.37 -6.25
CA ILE A 75 -12.46 39.80 -5.36
C ILE A 75 -12.13 38.30 -5.19
N ALA A 76 -11.69 37.91 -4.00
CA ALA A 76 -11.41 36.54 -3.67
C ALA A 76 -12.69 35.68 -3.70
N PRO A 77 -12.61 34.42 -4.12
CA PRO A 77 -13.71 33.49 -3.97
C PRO A 77 -14.13 33.38 -2.50
N LYS A 78 -15.45 33.40 -2.28
CA LYS A 78 -16.05 33.20 -0.96
C LYS A 78 -16.53 31.77 -0.87
N TYR A 79 -16.20 31.09 0.23
CA TYR A 79 -16.51 29.69 0.41
C TYR A 79 -17.99 29.37 0.24
N THR A 80 -18.25 28.36 -0.55
CA THR A 80 -19.55 27.73 -0.70
C THR A 80 -19.34 26.23 -0.85
N TYR A 81 -19.94 25.44 0.03
CA TYR A 81 -19.86 24.00 -0.03
C TYR A 81 -20.62 23.47 -1.25
N ARG A 82 -19.92 22.76 -2.10
CA ARG A 82 -20.45 22.19 -3.36
C ARG A 82 -20.54 20.66 -3.35
N GLY A 83 -20.21 20.04 -2.21
CA GLY A 83 -20.16 18.58 -2.06
C GLY A 83 -18.74 18.04 -1.83
N PHE A 84 -18.66 16.80 -1.41
CA PHE A 84 -17.39 16.06 -1.25
C PHE A 84 -16.75 15.74 -2.61
N GLU A 85 -17.59 15.55 -3.63
CA GLU A 85 -17.23 15.48 -5.03
C GLU A 85 -17.97 16.56 -5.82
N VAL A 86 -17.24 17.32 -6.59
CA VAL A 86 -17.79 18.40 -7.42
C VAL A 86 -17.74 17.98 -8.88
N LEU A 87 -18.89 17.72 -9.47
CA LEU A 87 -18.99 17.35 -10.88
C LEU A 87 -19.36 18.55 -11.75
N PRO A 88 -18.80 18.67 -12.96
CA PRO A 88 -19.20 19.70 -13.90
C PRO A 88 -20.61 19.43 -14.45
N GLU A 89 -21.36 20.48 -14.77
CA GLU A 89 -22.66 20.36 -15.45
C GLU A 89 -22.52 19.69 -16.84
N ASP A 90 -21.47 20.06 -17.57
CA ASP A 90 -21.08 19.42 -18.84
C ASP A 90 -19.60 19.01 -18.75
N PRO A 91 -19.28 17.69 -18.73
CA PRO A 91 -17.91 17.22 -18.68
C PRO A 91 -17.02 17.68 -19.86
N LYS A 92 -17.63 18.14 -20.96
CA LYS A 92 -16.92 18.65 -22.14
C LYS A 92 -16.65 20.15 -22.10
N GLN A 93 -17.24 20.87 -21.12
CA GLN A 93 -17.13 22.32 -21.00
C GLN A 93 -16.77 22.71 -19.56
N LEU A 94 -15.55 22.36 -19.16
CA LEU A 94 -15.03 22.76 -17.85
C LEU A 94 -14.85 24.29 -17.79
N LYS A 95 -15.29 24.90 -16.71
CA LYS A 95 -14.95 26.30 -16.40
C LYS A 95 -13.55 26.34 -15.87
N ASP A 96 -12.72 27.21 -16.38
CA ASP A 96 -11.29 27.28 -16.10
C ASP A 96 -10.94 28.05 -14.80
N ASP A 97 -11.95 28.40 -13.99
CA ASP A 97 -11.88 29.05 -12.68
C ASP A 97 -12.63 28.27 -11.57
N GLU A 98 -13.15 27.08 -11.87
CA GLU A 98 -13.84 26.23 -10.90
C GLU A 98 -13.05 24.96 -10.55
N PHE A 99 -13.24 24.48 -9.32
CA PHE A 99 -12.76 23.19 -8.84
C PHE A 99 -13.70 22.07 -9.28
N TYR A 100 -13.13 20.91 -9.68
CA TYR A 100 -13.85 19.68 -9.98
C TYR A 100 -13.17 18.45 -9.38
N GLY A 101 -13.95 17.39 -9.20
CA GLY A 101 -13.53 16.13 -8.60
C GLY A 101 -13.69 16.10 -7.09
N PHE A 102 -13.02 15.14 -6.46
CA PHE A 102 -13.04 14.98 -5.01
C PHE A 102 -12.16 16.04 -4.31
N VAL A 103 -12.52 16.43 -3.10
CA VAL A 103 -11.80 17.45 -2.30
C VAL A 103 -10.30 17.13 -2.10
N PHE A 104 -9.87 15.88 -2.33
CA PHE A 104 -8.49 15.41 -2.20
C PHE A 104 -7.75 15.22 -3.52
N GLN A 105 -8.26 15.76 -4.61
CA GLN A 105 -7.75 15.49 -5.97
C GLN A 105 -6.27 15.88 -6.15
N ASP A 106 -5.77 16.85 -5.42
CA ASP A 106 -4.37 17.30 -5.44
C ASP A 106 -3.38 16.19 -5.08
N SER A 107 -3.82 15.20 -4.31
CA SER A 107 -2.99 14.07 -3.89
C SER A 107 -2.58 13.16 -5.06
N ASP A 108 -3.33 13.15 -6.16
CA ASP A 108 -3.03 12.30 -7.33
C ASP A 108 -1.72 12.74 -8.00
N PHE A 109 -1.54 14.06 -8.20
CA PHE A 109 -0.25 14.61 -8.67
C PHE A 109 0.87 14.27 -7.69
N SER A 110 0.63 14.44 -6.41
CA SER A 110 1.65 14.27 -5.37
C SER A 110 2.20 12.84 -5.31
N LYS A 111 1.34 11.85 -5.45
CA LYS A 111 1.75 10.43 -5.55
C LYS A 111 2.42 10.09 -6.88
N TRP A 112 1.95 10.69 -7.99
CA TRP A 112 2.55 10.51 -9.30
C TRP A 112 3.98 11.04 -9.34
N ILE A 113 4.23 12.27 -8.84
CA ILE A 113 5.58 12.86 -8.82
C ILE A 113 6.52 12.10 -7.88
N GLU A 114 5.99 11.47 -6.83
CA GLU A 114 6.76 10.57 -5.96
C GLU A 114 7.25 9.34 -6.74
N ALA A 115 6.36 8.69 -7.51
CA ALA A 115 6.72 7.57 -8.38
C ALA A 115 7.75 7.99 -9.45
N VAL A 116 7.58 9.16 -10.05
CA VAL A 116 8.55 9.75 -10.99
C VAL A 116 9.92 9.93 -10.33
N GLY A 117 9.98 10.49 -9.12
CA GLY A 117 11.22 10.69 -8.37
C GLY A 117 11.96 9.36 -8.14
N TYR A 118 11.26 8.32 -7.69
CA TYR A 118 11.86 7.01 -7.50
C TYR A 118 12.31 6.37 -8.81
N SER A 119 11.52 6.49 -9.88
CA SER A 119 11.90 6.01 -11.21
C SER A 119 13.16 6.68 -11.72
N LEU A 120 13.26 8.02 -11.62
CA LEU A 120 14.44 8.79 -12.02
C LEU A 120 15.69 8.47 -11.19
N THR A 121 15.51 8.06 -9.94
CA THR A 121 16.63 7.62 -9.08
C THR A 121 17.33 6.39 -9.64
N GLN A 122 16.56 5.44 -10.20
CA GLN A 122 17.07 4.20 -10.77
C GLN A 122 17.42 4.32 -12.27
N HIS A 123 16.66 5.12 -13.00
CA HIS A 123 16.75 5.25 -14.46
C HIS A 123 16.63 6.73 -14.84
N PRO A 124 17.75 7.46 -14.99
CA PRO A 124 17.74 8.83 -15.49
C PRO A 124 17.02 8.91 -16.84
N ASP A 125 16.00 9.78 -16.93
CA ASP A 125 15.17 9.99 -18.12
C ASP A 125 14.91 11.50 -18.30
N PRO A 126 15.66 12.19 -19.18
CA PRO A 126 15.53 13.63 -19.37
C PRO A 126 14.16 14.10 -19.88
N GLU A 127 13.45 13.26 -20.66
CA GLU A 127 12.11 13.61 -21.14
C GLU A 127 11.06 13.52 -20.03
N LEU A 128 11.13 12.47 -19.20
CA LEU A 128 10.27 12.33 -18.02
C LEU A 128 10.57 13.47 -17.02
N GLU A 129 11.85 13.78 -16.79
CA GLU A 129 12.25 14.87 -15.90
C GLU A 129 11.72 16.23 -16.39
N LYS A 130 11.74 16.49 -17.70
CA LYS A 130 11.16 17.70 -18.29
C LYS A 130 9.64 17.79 -18.12
N ILE A 131 8.92 16.66 -18.27
CA ILE A 131 7.47 16.60 -18.03
C ILE A 131 7.20 16.90 -16.55
N ALA A 132 7.97 16.30 -15.65
CA ALA A 132 7.85 16.50 -14.21
C ALA A 132 8.12 17.96 -13.80
N ASP A 133 9.17 18.59 -14.35
CA ASP A 133 9.45 20.01 -14.10
C ASP A 133 8.29 20.90 -14.56
N GLY A 134 7.72 20.63 -15.73
CA GLY A 134 6.56 21.36 -16.25
C GLY A 134 5.31 21.19 -15.35
N ALA A 135 5.10 19.99 -14.82
CA ALA A 135 4.02 19.73 -13.88
C ALA A 135 4.25 20.46 -12.54
N ILE A 136 5.47 20.44 -12.02
CA ILE A 136 5.89 21.19 -10.83
C ILE A 136 5.68 22.69 -11.02
N ASP A 137 5.97 23.24 -12.19
CA ASP A 137 5.75 24.64 -12.51
C ASP A 137 4.25 25.02 -12.37
N ILE A 138 3.35 24.16 -12.87
CA ILE A 138 1.89 24.35 -12.76
C ILE A 138 1.45 24.31 -11.29
N VAL A 139 1.90 23.30 -10.53
CA VAL A 139 1.54 23.11 -9.12
C VAL A 139 2.06 24.28 -8.26
N CYS A 140 3.32 24.66 -8.42
CA CYS A 140 3.91 25.77 -7.68
C CYS A 140 3.26 27.12 -8.02
N ALA A 141 2.71 27.31 -9.23
CA ALA A 141 1.98 28.50 -9.60
C ALA A 141 0.63 28.66 -8.87
N ALA A 142 0.08 27.55 -8.35
CA ALA A 142 -1.16 27.54 -7.54
C ALA A 142 -0.90 27.97 -6.08
N GLN A 143 0.35 27.86 -5.57
CA GLN A 143 0.65 28.16 -4.17
C GLN A 143 0.39 29.63 -3.83
N GLN A 144 -0.23 29.84 -2.67
CA GLN A 144 -0.54 31.17 -2.15
C GLN A 144 0.70 31.86 -1.56
N ASP A 145 0.63 33.19 -1.41
CA ASP A 145 1.76 33.98 -0.89
C ASP A 145 2.16 33.62 0.54
N ASP A 146 1.20 33.15 1.35
CA ASP A 146 1.40 32.68 2.72
C ASP A 146 1.93 31.23 2.81
N GLY A 147 2.08 30.53 1.68
CA GLY A 147 2.58 29.18 1.58
C GLY A 147 1.51 28.10 1.47
N TYR A 148 0.23 28.41 1.66
CA TYR A 148 -0.86 27.46 1.54
C TYR A 148 -0.99 26.89 0.12
N LEU A 149 -1.30 25.58 0.00
CA LEU A 149 -1.47 24.92 -1.29
C LEU A 149 -2.46 23.76 -1.17
N ASP A 150 -3.73 24.05 -1.42
CA ASP A 150 -4.80 23.08 -1.61
C ASP A 150 -5.81 23.71 -2.57
N THR A 151 -6.00 23.10 -3.74
CA THR A 151 -6.76 23.72 -4.83
C THR A 151 -8.25 23.82 -4.53
N TYR A 152 -8.80 22.91 -3.71
CA TYR A 152 -10.21 22.96 -3.34
C TYR A 152 -10.54 24.27 -2.63
N TYR A 153 -9.81 24.64 -1.57
CA TYR A 153 -10.07 25.87 -0.86
C TYR A 153 -9.57 27.12 -1.58
N ILE A 154 -8.50 27.01 -2.38
CA ILE A 154 -8.05 28.14 -3.20
C ILE A 154 -9.13 28.58 -4.19
N LEU A 155 -9.81 27.63 -4.82
CA LEU A 155 -10.86 27.91 -5.82
C LEU A 155 -12.25 28.08 -5.20
N SER A 156 -12.55 27.46 -4.07
CA SER A 156 -13.87 27.50 -3.43
C SER A 156 -14.00 28.60 -2.36
N GLY A 157 -12.88 29.09 -1.80
CA GLY A 157 -12.85 30.13 -0.78
C GLY A 157 -11.94 29.83 0.41
N ARG A 158 -10.86 30.59 0.54
CA ARG A 158 -9.85 30.47 1.60
C ARG A 158 -10.35 30.81 3.00
N ASP A 159 -11.52 31.48 3.11
CA ASP A 159 -12.16 31.81 4.38
C ASP A 159 -12.65 30.60 5.18
N ALA A 160 -12.67 29.39 4.54
CA ALA A 160 -12.99 28.12 5.18
C ALA A 160 -11.79 27.16 5.34
N THR A 161 -10.56 27.63 5.14
CA THR A 161 -9.34 26.81 5.36
C THR A 161 -9.33 26.22 6.78
N PHE A 162 -9.08 24.92 6.91
CA PHE A 162 -9.02 24.14 8.16
C PHE A 162 -10.32 24.14 8.99
N THR A 163 -11.48 24.37 8.37
CA THR A 163 -12.77 24.31 9.07
C THR A 163 -13.47 22.96 8.99
N ASN A 164 -12.98 22.03 8.16
CA ASN A 164 -13.46 20.67 8.06
C ASN A 164 -12.30 19.68 7.84
N LEU A 165 -11.47 19.50 8.86
CA LEU A 165 -10.35 18.55 8.83
C LEU A 165 -10.84 17.11 8.79
N LYS A 166 -12.00 16.85 9.39
CA LYS A 166 -12.63 15.52 9.45
C LYS A 166 -12.80 14.92 8.05
N ASP A 167 -13.35 15.69 7.09
CA ASP A 167 -13.79 15.14 5.82
C ASP A 167 -13.03 15.70 4.60
N HIS A 168 -12.53 16.94 4.64
CA HIS A 168 -12.03 17.64 3.43
C HIS A 168 -10.57 17.39 3.05
N HIS A 169 -9.86 16.56 3.77
CA HIS A 169 -8.56 16.03 3.33
C HIS A 169 -7.43 17.06 3.07
N GLU A 170 -7.50 18.29 3.57
CA GLU A 170 -6.43 19.28 3.38
C GLU A 170 -5.07 18.77 3.85
N LEU A 171 -5.03 18.17 5.08
CA LEU A 171 -3.79 17.62 5.64
C LEU A 171 -3.36 16.29 4.99
N TYR A 172 -4.26 15.60 4.29
CA TYR A 172 -3.93 14.47 3.43
C TYR A 172 -3.21 14.94 2.15
N CYS A 173 -3.74 15.93 1.46
CA CYS A 173 -3.09 16.53 0.29
C CYS A 173 -1.72 17.13 0.67
N PHE A 174 -1.64 17.81 1.80
CA PHE A 174 -0.40 18.33 2.38
C PHE A 174 0.65 17.23 2.62
N GLY A 175 0.27 16.13 3.26
CA GLY A 175 1.18 15.03 3.53
C GLY A 175 1.72 14.39 2.25
N HIS A 176 0.86 14.11 1.26
CA HIS A 176 1.29 13.57 -0.02
C HIS A 176 2.19 14.53 -0.81
N LEU A 177 1.94 15.84 -0.74
CA LEU A 177 2.81 16.85 -1.36
C LEU A 177 4.24 16.77 -0.82
N ILE A 178 4.39 16.62 0.50
CA ILE A 178 5.71 16.45 1.14
C ILE A 178 6.40 15.19 0.63
N GLU A 179 5.70 14.05 0.61
CA GLU A 179 6.25 12.78 0.14
C GLU A 179 6.78 12.88 -1.29
N GLY A 180 5.98 13.43 -2.20
CA GLY A 180 6.37 13.66 -3.58
C GLY A 180 7.54 14.64 -3.73
N ALA A 181 7.53 15.73 -2.97
CA ALA A 181 8.57 16.76 -3.02
C ALA A 181 9.93 16.23 -2.53
N VAL A 182 9.92 15.44 -1.45
CA VAL A 182 11.14 14.80 -0.93
C VAL A 182 11.69 13.79 -1.93
N ALA A 183 10.85 12.93 -2.51
CA ALA A 183 11.29 11.94 -3.49
C ALA A 183 11.91 12.60 -4.73
N TYR A 184 11.26 13.62 -5.27
CA TYR A 184 11.75 14.31 -6.46
C TYR A 184 13.08 15.05 -6.19
N PHE A 185 13.20 15.72 -5.04
CA PHE A 185 14.45 16.36 -4.61
C PHE A 185 15.58 15.34 -4.42
N GLN A 186 15.31 14.23 -3.75
CA GLN A 186 16.31 13.18 -3.56
C GLN A 186 16.81 12.58 -4.88
N ALA A 187 15.95 12.48 -5.89
CA ALA A 187 16.31 11.98 -7.21
C ALA A 187 17.15 12.96 -8.01
N THR A 188 16.70 14.22 -8.10
CA THR A 188 17.18 15.20 -9.08
C THR A 188 18.03 16.32 -8.48
N GLY A 189 17.94 16.57 -7.17
CA GLY A 189 18.52 17.74 -6.51
C GLY A 189 17.77 19.06 -6.75
N LYS A 190 16.66 19.05 -7.52
CA LYS A 190 15.85 20.23 -7.81
C LYS A 190 14.89 20.52 -6.65
N ASP A 191 15.00 21.70 -6.05
CA ASP A 191 14.37 22.04 -4.78
C ASP A 191 13.07 22.86 -4.89
N LYS A 192 12.57 23.14 -6.10
CA LYS A 192 11.40 23.99 -6.31
C LYS A 192 10.15 23.45 -5.60
N LEU A 193 9.82 22.17 -5.81
CA LEU A 193 8.68 21.53 -5.17
C LEU A 193 8.91 21.36 -3.67
N LEU A 194 10.16 21.02 -3.25
CA LEU A 194 10.52 20.91 -1.85
C LEU A 194 10.32 22.24 -1.10
N LYS A 195 10.74 23.36 -1.68
CA LYS A 195 10.50 24.70 -1.10
C LYS A 195 9.02 25.03 -1.00
N ALA A 196 8.22 24.63 -1.97
CA ALA A 196 6.78 24.80 -1.90
C ALA A 196 6.17 23.96 -0.76
N ALA A 197 6.58 22.70 -0.62
CA ALA A 197 6.15 21.83 0.47
C ALA A 197 6.60 22.34 1.84
N GLU A 198 7.84 22.83 1.98
CA GLU A 198 8.34 23.46 3.22
C GLU A 198 7.52 24.71 3.60
N ARG A 199 7.18 25.59 2.64
CA ARG A 199 6.35 26.77 2.90
C ARG A 199 4.95 26.36 3.37
N PHE A 200 4.38 25.30 2.79
CA PHE A 200 3.09 24.79 3.25
C PHE A 200 3.21 24.17 4.64
N ALA A 201 4.30 23.41 4.92
CA ALA A 201 4.56 22.86 6.25
C ALA A 201 4.75 23.97 7.30
N ASP A 202 5.38 25.08 6.95
CA ASP A 202 5.52 26.24 7.82
C ASP A 202 4.17 26.91 8.10
N TYR A 203 3.30 27.00 7.08
CA TYR A 203 1.94 27.49 7.24
C TYR A 203 1.13 26.59 8.17
N VAL A 204 1.19 25.25 7.98
CA VAL A 204 0.50 24.29 8.88
C VAL A 204 1.05 24.41 10.30
N ALA A 205 2.38 24.45 10.50
CA ALA A 205 3.00 24.58 11.82
C ALA A 205 2.65 25.90 12.54
N ALA A 206 2.36 26.95 11.79
CA ALA A 206 1.89 28.23 12.36
C ALA A 206 0.44 28.17 12.85
N ASN A 207 -0.39 27.30 12.25
CA ASN A 207 -1.82 27.21 12.56
C ASN A 207 -2.18 26.11 13.56
N PHE A 208 -1.37 25.05 13.71
CA PHE A 208 -1.64 23.89 14.57
C PHE A 208 -0.67 23.82 15.73
N GLY A 209 -1.17 23.45 16.91
CA GLY A 209 -0.37 23.29 18.14
C GLY A 209 -1.20 23.45 19.38
N THR A 210 -0.56 23.35 20.54
CA THR A 210 -1.18 23.51 21.86
C THR A 210 -1.14 24.95 22.37
N GLU A 211 -0.50 25.86 21.64
CA GLU A 211 -0.34 27.25 22.03
C GLU A 211 -1.64 28.03 21.82
N GLU A 212 -1.84 29.09 22.61
CA GLU A 212 -3.02 29.98 22.51
C GLU A 212 -3.16 30.54 21.08
N GLY A 213 -4.34 30.40 20.52
CA GLY A 213 -4.68 30.90 19.18
C GLY A 213 -4.42 29.91 18.05
N LYS A 214 -3.85 28.74 18.32
CA LYS A 214 -3.71 27.66 17.36
C LYS A 214 -4.88 26.69 17.39
N LEU A 215 -5.09 25.98 16.28
CA LEU A 215 -6.06 24.89 16.18
C LEU A 215 -5.51 23.65 16.88
N HIS A 216 -6.35 23.02 17.71
CA HIS A 216 -6.05 21.75 18.39
C HIS A 216 -6.47 20.53 17.54
N GLY A 217 -6.58 20.72 16.24
CA GLY A 217 -7.00 19.71 15.27
C GLY A 217 -5.89 18.77 14.87
N TYR A 218 -6.29 17.73 14.15
CA TYR A 218 -5.43 16.70 13.56
C TYR A 218 -6.02 16.21 12.23
N PRO A 219 -5.25 15.54 11.34
CA PRO A 219 -5.77 15.07 10.05
C PRO A 219 -6.98 14.14 10.22
N GLY A 220 -8.03 14.33 9.45
CA GLY A 220 -9.12 13.37 9.35
C GLY A 220 -8.69 12.11 8.60
N HIS A 221 -7.90 12.29 7.53
CA HIS A 221 -7.17 11.20 6.88
C HIS A 221 -5.68 11.38 7.09
N GLU A 222 -5.06 10.39 7.67
CA GLU A 222 -3.65 10.36 8.05
C GLU A 222 -2.73 10.17 6.85
N ILE A 223 -1.61 10.80 6.89
CA ILE A 223 -0.39 10.72 6.09
C ILE A 223 0.58 11.82 6.54
N ALA A 224 0.07 12.94 7.04
CA ALA A 224 0.86 14.09 7.43
C ALA A 224 1.92 13.72 8.48
N GLU A 225 1.59 12.81 9.40
CA GLU A 225 2.46 12.37 10.48
C GLU A 225 3.75 11.76 9.95
N MET A 226 3.66 10.77 9.07
CA MET A 226 4.85 10.13 8.49
C MET A 226 5.57 11.01 7.46
N ALA A 227 4.83 11.84 6.71
CA ALA A 227 5.42 12.76 5.74
C ALA A 227 6.26 13.86 6.41
N LEU A 228 5.78 14.40 7.54
CA LEU A 228 6.53 15.37 8.34
C LEU A 228 7.80 14.78 8.95
N VAL A 229 7.78 13.51 9.37
CA VAL A 229 8.99 12.81 9.81
C VAL A 229 9.98 12.72 8.67
N ARG A 230 9.54 12.33 7.49
CA ARG A 230 10.42 12.26 6.30
C ARG A 230 11.01 13.63 5.93
N LEU A 231 10.22 14.69 6.05
CA LEU A 231 10.70 16.06 5.84
C LEU A 231 11.72 16.48 6.92
N TYR A 232 11.51 16.07 8.17
CA TYR A 232 12.49 16.27 9.25
C TYR A 232 13.81 15.55 8.95
N GLU A 233 13.76 14.27 8.57
CA GLU A 233 14.95 13.48 8.25
C GLU A 233 15.76 14.07 7.09
N LEU A 234 15.09 14.69 6.10
CA LEU A 234 15.77 15.37 5.00
C LEU A 234 16.37 16.72 5.40
N THR A 235 15.65 17.50 6.21
CA THR A 235 15.99 18.92 6.45
C THR A 235 16.67 19.19 7.78
N GLY A 236 16.56 18.26 8.75
CA GLY A 236 17.02 18.45 10.13
C GLY A 236 16.22 19.49 10.93
N LYS A 237 15.07 19.97 10.43
CA LYS A 237 14.29 21.02 11.08
C LYS A 237 13.32 20.43 12.11
N GLU A 238 13.67 20.51 13.39
CA GLU A 238 12.93 19.97 14.53
C GLU A 238 11.42 20.33 14.55
N LYS A 239 11.04 21.49 14.01
CA LYS A 239 9.63 21.90 13.95
C LYS A 239 8.73 20.90 13.22
N TYR A 240 9.26 20.16 12.23
CA TYR A 240 8.48 19.17 11.47
C TYR A 240 8.27 17.89 12.29
N LEU A 241 9.29 17.42 13.02
CA LEU A 241 9.12 16.30 13.95
C LEU A 241 8.16 16.67 15.10
N ASN A 242 8.27 17.89 15.63
CA ASN A 242 7.37 18.38 16.67
C ASN A 242 5.92 18.45 16.18
N LEU A 243 5.67 18.86 14.95
CA LEU A 243 4.33 18.87 14.36
C LEU A 243 3.79 17.46 14.12
N ALA A 244 4.62 16.52 13.64
CA ALA A 244 4.22 15.12 13.50
C ALA A 244 3.83 14.52 14.85
N ARG A 245 4.67 14.74 15.87
CA ARG A 245 4.40 14.32 17.25
C ARG A 245 3.11 14.96 17.80
N TYR A 246 2.90 16.25 17.55
CA TYR A 246 1.69 16.94 17.96
C TYR A 246 0.43 16.27 17.39
N PHE A 247 0.38 15.94 16.10
CA PHE A 247 -0.78 15.27 15.49
C PHE A 247 -1.04 13.89 16.10
N VAL A 248 0.01 13.13 16.39
CA VAL A 248 -0.10 11.84 17.09
C VAL A 248 -0.60 12.03 18.52
N ASP A 249 -0.06 13.00 19.25
CA ASP A 249 -0.37 13.23 20.67
C ASP A 249 -1.75 13.85 20.89
N GLU A 250 -2.29 14.61 19.92
CA GLU A 250 -3.57 15.29 20.05
C GLU A 250 -4.75 14.37 19.67
N ARG A 251 -4.50 13.38 18.81
CA ARG A 251 -5.53 12.46 18.32
C ARG A 251 -6.17 11.68 19.46
N GLY A 252 -7.51 11.70 19.49
CA GLY A 252 -8.32 10.96 20.45
C GLY A 252 -8.44 11.60 21.83
N LYS A 253 -7.86 12.78 22.09
CA LYS A 253 -8.08 13.52 23.32
C LYS A 253 -9.52 14.02 23.40
N ARG A 254 -9.99 14.18 24.64
CA ARG A 254 -11.30 14.76 24.93
C ARG A 254 -11.16 16.21 25.47
N PRO A 255 -12.06 17.14 25.12
CA PRO A 255 -13.20 16.97 24.19
C PRO A 255 -12.73 16.69 22.76
N TYR A 256 -13.48 15.87 22.05
CA TYR A 256 -13.11 15.51 20.67
C TYR A 256 -13.10 16.74 19.75
N TYR A 257 -12.03 16.88 18.95
CA TYR A 257 -11.86 18.04 18.07
C TYR A 257 -12.94 18.11 16.99
N PHE A 258 -13.31 17.00 16.36
CA PHE A 258 -14.33 17.03 15.30
C PHE A 258 -15.74 17.42 15.79
N ASP A 259 -16.02 17.33 17.10
CA ASP A 259 -17.25 17.88 17.67
C ASP A 259 -17.30 19.41 17.62
N GLN A 260 -16.12 20.06 17.57
CA GLN A 260 -16.03 21.51 17.44
C GLN A 260 -16.26 21.95 15.98
N GLU A 261 -15.83 21.12 15.02
CA GLU A 261 -16.06 21.36 13.59
C GLU A 261 -17.53 21.09 13.21
N HIS A 262 -18.12 20.04 13.77
CA HIS A 262 -19.46 19.56 13.42
C HIS A 262 -20.34 19.36 14.66
N PRO A 263 -20.68 20.43 15.40
CA PRO A 263 -21.46 20.32 16.63
C PRO A 263 -22.88 19.76 16.38
N GLU A 264 -23.40 19.87 15.16
CA GLU A 264 -24.68 19.32 14.73
C GLU A 264 -24.69 17.78 14.64
N GLU A 265 -23.52 17.17 14.45
CA GLU A 265 -23.36 15.72 14.36
C GLU A 265 -23.17 15.05 15.74
N VAL A 266 -22.99 15.83 16.80
CA VAL A 266 -22.73 15.30 18.14
C VAL A 266 -23.93 14.50 18.63
N LYS A 267 -23.70 13.20 18.83
CA LYS A 267 -24.66 12.26 19.41
C LYS A 267 -24.20 11.88 20.80
N LYS A 268 -25.11 11.44 21.64
CA LYS A 268 -24.79 11.05 23.03
C LYS A 268 -24.56 9.56 23.12
N GLY A 269 -23.51 9.17 23.85
CA GLY A 269 -23.24 7.78 24.23
C GLY A 269 -22.38 7.01 23.24
N HIS A 270 -22.59 5.70 23.12
CA HIS A 270 -21.79 4.76 22.36
C HIS A 270 -21.65 5.10 20.85
N GLU A 271 -22.64 5.77 20.27
CA GLU A 271 -22.59 6.17 18.86
C GLU A 271 -21.43 7.14 18.56
N ASP A 272 -21.04 7.97 19.52
CA ASP A 272 -19.89 8.86 19.34
C ASP A 272 -18.57 8.09 19.32
N GLU A 273 -18.41 7.06 20.15
CA GLU A 273 -17.19 6.22 20.14
C GLU A 273 -17.04 5.50 18.80
N LEU A 274 -18.11 4.93 18.24
CA LEU A 274 -18.09 4.27 16.94
C LEU A 274 -17.75 5.28 15.81
N ARG A 275 -18.33 6.46 15.85
CA ARG A 275 -18.03 7.53 14.89
C ARG A 275 -16.57 7.94 14.91
N TYR A 276 -15.99 8.10 16.10
CA TYR A 276 -14.57 8.46 16.25
C TYR A 276 -13.61 7.30 15.95
N SER A 277 -14.02 6.05 16.14
CA SER A 277 -13.19 4.90 15.79
C SER A 277 -12.91 4.81 14.29
N TYR A 278 -13.82 5.29 13.45
CA TYR A 278 -13.62 5.39 12.00
C TYR A 278 -12.38 6.22 11.65
N TYR A 279 -12.07 7.26 12.42
CA TYR A 279 -10.94 8.17 12.26
C TYR A 279 -9.78 7.84 13.20
N GLN A 280 -9.73 6.66 13.81
CA GLN A 280 -8.74 6.26 14.81
C GLN A 280 -8.60 7.28 15.97
N ALA A 281 -9.68 8.00 16.29
CA ALA A 281 -9.71 9.11 17.26
C ALA A 281 -10.65 8.86 18.46
N HIS A 282 -11.08 7.62 18.68
CA HIS A 282 -11.98 7.24 19.79
C HIS A 282 -11.27 7.23 21.16
N LEU A 283 -9.97 6.96 21.16
CA LEU A 283 -9.08 6.97 22.34
C LEU A 283 -7.77 7.66 21.97
N PRO A 284 -7.06 8.25 22.94
CA PRO A 284 -5.66 8.61 22.76
C PRO A 284 -4.88 7.45 22.19
N VAL A 285 -3.99 7.69 21.23
CA VAL A 285 -3.36 6.60 20.45
C VAL A 285 -2.66 5.55 21.31
N ARG A 286 -2.08 5.94 22.46
CA ARG A 286 -1.39 5.03 23.38
C ARG A 286 -2.30 4.08 24.14
N GLU A 287 -3.60 4.39 24.17
CA GLU A 287 -4.64 3.59 24.83
C GLU A 287 -5.34 2.63 23.85
N GLN A 288 -5.05 2.75 22.55
CA GLN A 288 -5.64 1.88 21.54
C GLN A 288 -5.00 0.49 21.56
N ASP A 289 -5.83 -0.54 21.55
CA ASP A 289 -5.44 -1.96 21.58
C ASP A 289 -6.01 -2.78 20.41
N GLU A 290 -6.87 -2.18 19.61
CA GLU A 290 -7.50 -2.80 18.45
C GLU A 290 -7.52 -1.83 17.26
N ALA A 291 -7.27 -2.37 16.06
CA ALA A 291 -7.38 -1.64 14.81
C ALA A 291 -8.85 -1.50 14.40
N PHE A 292 -9.32 -0.26 14.31
CA PHE A 292 -10.69 0.08 13.94
C PHE A 292 -10.76 1.05 12.77
N GLY A 293 -11.95 1.15 12.20
CA GLY A 293 -12.31 2.15 11.21
C GLY A 293 -11.64 1.94 9.87
N HIS A 294 -11.46 3.01 9.14
CA HIS A 294 -10.91 2.98 7.78
C HIS A 294 -9.49 2.41 7.78
N SER A 295 -9.28 1.34 7.00
CA SER A 295 -8.05 0.55 7.07
C SER A 295 -6.80 1.29 6.59
N VAL A 296 -6.90 2.13 5.56
CA VAL A 296 -5.77 2.94 5.07
C VAL A 296 -5.37 4.00 6.09
N ARG A 297 -6.35 4.74 6.63
CA ARG A 297 -6.11 5.73 7.70
C ARG A 297 -5.35 5.11 8.86
N ALA A 298 -5.81 3.94 9.32
CA ALA A 298 -5.20 3.22 10.43
C ALA A 298 -3.72 2.89 10.17
N VAL A 299 -3.39 2.21 9.08
CA VAL A 299 -1.99 1.81 8.83
C VAL A 299 -1.08 2.99 8.47
N TYR A 300 -1.63 4.10 7.96
CA TYR A 300 -0.88 5.34 7.76
C TYR A 300 -0.57 6.02 9.10
N LEU A 301 -1.58 6.12 9.99
CA LEU A 301 -1.35 6.60 11.36
C LEU A 301 -0.29 5.75 12.07
N TYR A 302 -0.44 4.43 12.05
CA TYR A 302 0.49 3.51 12.74
C TYR A 302 1.91 3.60 12.17
N SER A 303 2.05 3.89 10.87
CA SER A 303 3.34 4.21 10.25
C SER A 303 3.94 5.48 10.85
N GLY A 304 3.17 6.56 10.95
CA GLY A 304 3.60 7.81 11.57
C GLY A 304 3.91 7.66 13.06
N MET A 305 3.10 6.87 13.79
CA MET A 305 3.36 6.53 15.21
C MET A 305 4.69 5.80 15.39
N ALA A 306 5.00 4.81 14.53
CA ALA A 306 6.26 4.07 14.57
C ALA A 306 7.46 4.99 14.28
N ASP A 307 7.34 5.89 13.29
CA ASP A 307 8.35 6.90 12.98
C ASP A 307 8.61 7.84 14.18
N VAL A 308 7.55 8.37 14.81
CA VAL A 308 7.67 9.22 16.00
C VAL A 308 8.27 8.45 17.16
N ALA A 309 7.85 7.21 17.42
CA ALA A 309 8.39 6.36 18.47
C ALA A 309 9.89 6.13 18.29
N ARG A 310 10.34 5.83 17.06
CA ARG A 310 11.75 5.61 16.73
C ARG A 310 12.59 6.85 17.01
N LEU A 311 12.16 8.01 16.54
CA LEU A 311 12.93 9.25 16.62
C LEU A 311 12.95 9.85 18.04
N THR A 312 11.85 9.70 18.79
CA THR A 312 11.76 10.20 20.18
C THR A 312 12.27 9.21 21.22
N GLY A 313 12.38 7.92 20.87
CA GLY A 313 12.73 6.85 21.81
C GLY A 313 11.57 6.48 22.74
N GLU A 314 10.33 6.75 22.36
CA GLU A 314 9.15 6.56 23.20
C GLU A 314 8.65 5.11 23.20
N GLU A 315 8.95 4.36 24.27
CA GLU A 315 8.58 2.95 24.45
C GLU A 315 7.07 2.72 24.41
N ALA A 316 6.28 3.55 25.09
CA ALA A 316 4.83 3.37 25.19
C ALA A 316 4.15 3.44 23.81
N LEU A 317 4.62 4.34 22.95
CA LEU A 317 4.09 4.49 21.59
C LEU A 317 4.49 3.27 20.72
N TYR A 318 5.71 2.77 20.86
CA TYR A 318 6.15 1.57 20.16
C TYR A 318 5.38 0.33 20.60
N GLU A 319 5.13 0.14 21.90
CA GLU A 319 4.32 -0.98 22.40
C GLU A 319 2.87 -0.91 21.88
N THR A 320 2.33 0.30 21.67
CA THR A 320 1.04 0.44 20.99
C THR A 320 1.11 -0.02 19.54
N CYS A 321 2.15 0.38 18.80
CA CYS A 321 2.34 -0.10 17.43
C CYS A 321 2.42 -1.63 17.38
N ARG A 322 3.10 -2.27 18.32
CA ARG A 322 3.17 -3.74 18.40
C ARG A 322 1.81 -4.38 18.64
N ARG A 323 1.03 -3.87 19.60
CA ARG A 323 -0.33 -4.40 19.89
C ARG A 323 -1.26 -4.26 18.67
N LEU A 324 -1.21 -3.12 17.99
CA LEU A 324 -2.02 -2.88 16.80
C LEU A 324 -1.57 -3.75 15.62
N TRP A 325 -0.27 -3.95 15.46
CA TRP A 325 0.29 -4.90 14.51
C TRP A 325 -0.24 -6.32 14.74
N ASP A 326 -0.12 -6.83 15.97
CA ASP A 326 -0.59 -8.16 16.34
C ASP A 326 -2.11 -8.30 16.16
N ASN A 327 -2.89 -7.26 16.49
CA ASN A 327 -4.33 -7.24 16.24
C ASN A 327 -4.67 -7.37 14.76
N ILE A 328 -4.00 -6.61 13.90
CA ILE A 328 -4.22 -6.69 12.45
C ILE A 328 -3.82 -8.07 11.91
N THR A 329 -2.58 -8.47 12.13
CA THR A 329 -1.99 -9.62 11.43
C THR A 329 -2.47 -10.97 11.94
N GLU A 330 -2.91 -11.06 13.20
CA GLU A 330 -3.41 -12.29 13.79
C GLU A 330 -4.93 -12.46 13.73
N LYS A 331 -5.69 -11.35 13.49
CA LYS A 331 -7.16 -11.35 13.63
C LYS A 331 -7.93 -10.72 12.47
N LYS A 332 -7.30 -9.87 11.64
CA LYS A 332 -8.03 -9.03 10.66
C LYS A 332 -7.39 -8.99 9.26
N MET A 333 -6.36 -9.79 9.03
CA MET A 333 -5.64 -9.85 7.75
C MET A 333 -6.06 -11.09 6.95
N TYR A 334 -6.36 -10.91 5.68
CA TYR A 334 -6.60 -11.96 4.71
C TYR A 334 -5.33 -12.73 4.36
N VAL A 335 -5.47 -13.94 3.83
CA VAL A 335 -4.35 -14.79 3.38
C VAL A 335 -3.48 -14.10 2.32
N THR A 336 -4.05 -13.17 1.57
CA THR A 336 -3.37 -12.34 0.55
C THR A 336 -2.59 -11.15 1.13
N GLY A 337 -2.60 -10.94 2.45
CA GLY A 337 -2.05 -9.73 3.07
C GLY A 337 -2.97 -8.50 2.93
N GLY A 338 -4.18 -8.67 2.38
CA GLY A 338 -5.21 -7.64 2.35
C GLY A 338 -5.80 -7.37 3.74
N ILE A 339 -6.24 -6.15 3.98
CA ILE A 339 -6.90 -5.72 5.22
C ILE A 339 -8.09 -4.81 4.93
N GLY A 340 -9.07 -4.78 5.85
CA GLY A 340 -10.34 -4.09 5.66
C GLY A 340 -11.39 -5.02 5.06
N SER A 341 -12.35 -5.47 5.89
CA SER A 341 -13.30 -6.52 5.51
C SER A 341 -14.64 -5.98 4.99
N THR A 342 -14.95 -4.70 5.23
CA THR A 342 -16.22 -4.10 4.80
C THR A 342 -16.03 -2.88 3.89
N HIS A 343 -16.90 -2.77 2.87
CA HIS A 343 -16.98 -1.57 2.04
C HIS A 343 -17.63 -0.38 2.76
N LEU A 344 -18.38 -0.64 3.84
CA LEU A 344 -18.95 0.44 4.65
C LEU A 344 -17.84 1.15 5.41
N GLY A 345 -17.43 2.31 4.91
CA GLY A 345 -16.33 3.07 5.45
C GLY A 345 -14.95 2.48 5.15
N GLU A 346 -14.81 1.54 4.21
CA GLU A 346 -13.50 0.98 3.80
C GLU A 346 -12.72 0.42 5.00
N ALA A 347 -13.43 -0.30 5.90
CA ALA A 347 -13.04 -0.41 7.28
C ALA A 347 -12.73 -1.84 7.75
N PHE A 348 -12.02 -1.90 8.86
CA PHE A 348 -11.98 -3.11 9.70
C PHE A 348 -13.35 -3.36 10.33
N THR A 349 -13.68 -4.64 10.53
CA THR A 349 -14.77 -5.09 11.35
C THR A 349 -14.23 -5.74 12.65
N TYR A 350 -15.00 -6.62 13.28
CA TYR A 350 -14.55 -7.35 14.45
C TYR A 350 -13.54 -8.46 14.09
N ALA A 351 -12.89 -9.01 15.11
CA ALA A 351 -11.86 -10.04 14.93
C ALA A 351 -12.41 -11.29 14.23
N TYR A 352 -11.66 -11.81 13.25
CA TYR A 352 -11.95 -13.01 12.46
C TYR A 352 -13.13 -12.89 11.49
N ASP A 353 -13.64 -11.68 11.26
CA ASP A 353 -14.66 -11.41 10.25
C ASP A 353 -13.97 -11.10 8.90
N LEU A 354 -13.79 -12.13 8.10
CA LEU A 354 -13.06 -12.11 6.85
C LEU A 354 -13.90 -12.69 5.70
N PRO A 355 -14.99 -12.01 5.29
CA PRO A 355 -15.82 -12.46 4.17
C PRO A 355 -15.00 -12.44 2.86
N ASN A 356 -15.20 -13.45 1.99
CA ASN A 356 -14.43 -13.60 0.76
C ASN A 356 -14.98 -12.76 -0.41
N ASP A 357 -16.30 -12.76 -0.59
CA ASP A 357 -17.00 -12.18 -1.74
C ASP A 357 -17.44 -10.72 -1.55
N THR A 358 -17.33 -10.22 -0.32
CA THR A 358 -17.58 -8.81 0.03
C THR A 358 -16.37 -8.14 0.67
N ALA A 359 -15.23 -8.84 0.69
CA ALA A 359 -13.97 -8.28 1.17
C ALA A 359 -13.67 -6.95 0.46
N TYR A 360 -13.37 -5.92 1.24
CA TYR A 360 -12.91 -4.67 0.66
C TYR A 360 -11.43 -4.78 0.26
N ALA A 361 -10.58 -5.14 1.21
CA ALA A 361 -9.16 -5.41 1.01
C ALA A 361 -8.53 -4.42 0.00
N GLU A 362 -8.63 -3.13 0.32
CA GLU A 362 -8.20 -2.05 -0.55
C GLU A 362 -6.72 -2.17 -0.90
N THR A 363 -6.37 -1.89 -2.16
CA THR A 363 -4.97 -1.87 -2.62
C THR A 363 -4.13 -0.93 -1.77
N CYS A 364 -4.63 0.29 -1.44
CA CYS A 364 -3.92 1.23 -0.58
C CYS A 364 -3.72 0.71 0.85
N ALA A 365 -4.64 -0.10 1.37
CA ALA A 365 -4.52 -0.68 2.70
C ALA A 365 -3.40 -1.73 2.75
N SER A 366 -3.29 -2.59 1.72
CA SER A 366 -2.15 -3.52 1.58
C SER A 366 -0.83 -2.77 1.45
N ILE A 367 -0.78 -1.67 0.69
CA ILE A 367 0.40 -0.80 0.56
C ILE A 367 0.75 -0.14 1.91
N GLY A 368 -0.25 0.38 2.63
CA GLY A 368 -0.05 0.98 3.95
C GLY A 368 0.46 -0.02 4.99
N LEU A 369 0.02 -1.28 4.90
CA LEU A 369 0.55 -2.35 5.75
C LEU A 369 2.03 -2.63 5.46
N VAL A 370 2.46 -2.56 4.19
CA VAL A 370 3.89 -2.62 3.80
C VAL A 370 4.67 -1.44 4.38
N PHE A 371 4.11 -0.22 4.38
CA PHE A 371 4.74 0.95 4.98
C PHE A 371 4.90 0.80 6.50
N PHE A 372 3.89 0.27 7.17
CA PHE A 372 3.93 0.01 8.59
C PHE A 372 4.96 -1.07 8.94
N ALA A 373 4.98 -2.19 8.18
CA ALA A 373 5.96 -3.26 8.34
C ALA A 373 7.41 -2.74 8.26
N ARG A 374 7.71 -1.92 7.25
CA ARG A 374 9.03 -1.33 7.07
C ARG A 374 9.46 -0.52 8.29
N ARG A 375 8.59 0.33 8.83
CA ARG A 375 8.89 1.16 10.00
C ARG A 375 9.11 0.36 11.27
N MET A 376 8.35 -0.73 11.41
CA MET A 376 8.58 -1.66 12.51
C MET A 376 9.93 -2.37 12.38
N LEU A 377 10.37 -2.73 11.16
CA LEU A 377 11.71 -3.26 10.89
C LEU A 377 12.83 -2.26 11.20
N GLU A 378 12.60 -0.97 11.02
CA GLU A 378 13.56 0.08 11.36
C GLU A 378 13.79 0.21 12.88
N ILE A 379 12.78 -0.14 13.69
CA ILE A 379 12.88 -0.15 15.16
C ILE A 379 13.45 -1.48 15.67
N ALA A 380 12.91 -2.58 15.17
CA ALA A 380 13.30 -3.93 15.56
C ALA A 380 13.21 -4.87 14.34
N PRO A 381 14.34 -5.35 13.82
CA PRO A 381 14.36 -6.25 12.67
C PRO A 381 13.91 -7.66 13.06
N GLU A 382 12.61 -7.85 13.25
CA GLU A 382 11.95 -9.13 13.48
C GLU A 382 11.32 -9.64 12.19
N ALA A 383 11.56 -10.91 11.82
CA ALA A 383 11.10 -11.47 10.54
C ALA A 383 9.57 -11.43 10.37
N ARG A 384 8.79 -11.39 11.45
CA ARG A 384 7.33 -11.31 11.39
C ARG A 384 6.81 -10.09 10.61
N TYR A 385 7.53 -8.97 10.65
CA TYR A 385 7.18 -7.78 9.87
C TYR A 385 7.48 -8.00 8.38
N ALA A 386 8.64 -8.55 8.07
CA ALA A 386 9.04 -8.82 6.70
C ALA A 386 8.21 -9.96 6.04
N ASN A 387 7.75 -10.95 6.80
CA ASN A 387 6.86 -12.00 6.33
C ASN A 387 5.52 -11.45 5.85
N VAL A 388 4.92 -10.53 6.62
CA VAL A 388 3.67 -9.86 6.24
C VAL A 388 3.90 -8.91 5.06
N MET A 389 5.01 -8.17 5.06
CA MET A 389 5.40 -7.31 3.94
C MET A 389 5.52 -8.11 2.63
N GLU A 390 6.21 -9.25 2.65
CA GLU A 390 6.35 -10.14 1.50
C GLU A 390 4.99 -10.66 1.02
N ARG A 391 4.16 -11.15 1.94
CA ARG A 391 2.81 -11.65 1.63
C ARG A 391 1.94 -10.59 0.98
N ALA A 392 1.90 -9.38 1.52
CA ALA A 392 1.13 -8.27 0.96
C ALA A 392 1.65 -7.88 -0.42
N LEU A 393 2.96 -7.78 -0.61
CA LEU A 393 3.58 -7.39 -1.88
C LEU A 393 3.25 -8.36 -3.01
N TYR A 394 3.49 -9.67 -2.83
CA TYR A 394 3.28 -10.66 -3.89
C TYR A 394 1.81 -10.95 -4.20
N ASN A 395 0.87 -10.51 -3.35
CA ASN A 395 -0.54 -10.83 -3.52
C ASN A 395 -1.43 -9.59 -3.56
N GLY A 396 -1.81 -9.02 -2.41
CA GLY A 396 -2.79 -7.93 -2.33
C GLY A 396 -2.33 -6.63 -3.04
N VAL A 397 -1.04 -6.33 -3.05
CA VAL A 397 -0.48 -5.16 -3.73
C VAL A 397 -0.46 -5.38 -5.25
N LEU A 398 0.18 -6.45 -5.73
CA LEU A 398 0.30 -6.71 -7.17
C LEU A 398 -1.05 -6.97 -7.84
N SER A 399 -2.03 -7.55 -7.11
CA SER A 399 -3.40 -7.70 -7.61
C SER A 399 -4.05 -6.37 -7.98
N GLY A 400 -3.62 -5.27 -7.38
CA GLY A 400 -4.13 -3.93 -7.67
C GLY A 400 -3.85 -3.42 -9.08
N MET A 401 -2.97 -4.06 -9.86
CA MET A 401 -2.57 -3.63 -11.20
C MET A 401 -2.74 -4.75 -12.22
N ALA A 402 -3.19 -4.41 -13.43
CA ALA A 402 -3.19 -5.33 -14.56
C ALA A 402 -1.77 -5.61 -15.05
N LEU A 403 -1.57 -6.76 -15.68
CA LEU A 403 -0.27 -7.18 -16.22
C LEU A 403 0.25 -6.26 -17.34
N ASP A 404 -0.61 -5.43 -17.93
CA ASP A 404 -0.23 -4.39 -18.92
C ASP A 404 0.00 -3.00 -18.29
N GLY A 405 -0.26 -2.83 -16.98
CA GLY A 405 -0.09 -1.56 -16.26
C GLY A 405 -1.15 -0.49 -16.54
N LYS A 406 -2.24 -0.79 -17.27
CA LYS A 406 -3.21 0.21 -17.78
C LYS A 406 -4.60 0.10 -17.17
N SER A 407 -4.79 -0.75 -16.20
CA SER A 407 -6.02 -0.83 -15.42
C SER A 407 -5.74 -1.35 -14.02
N PHE A 408 -6.66 -1.03 -13.07
CA PHE A 408 -6.39 -1.16 -11.66
C PHE A 408 -7.61 -1.69 -10.90
N PHE A 409 -7.35 -2.41 -9.80
CA PHE A 409 -8.34 -2.69 -8.77
C PHE A 409 -8.20 -1.72 -7.62
N TYR A 410 -9.33 -1.23 -7.13
CA TYR A 410 -9.46 -0.58 -5.84
C TYR A 410 -9.57 -1.64 -4.74
N VAL A 411 -10.46 -2.61 -4.95
CA VAL A 411 -10.86 -3.68 -4.05
C VAL A 411 -10.31 -5.02 -4.53
N ASN A 412 -9.81 -5.86 -3.62
CA ASN A 412 -9.19 -7.14 -3.92
C ASN A 412 -9.90 -8.30 -3.18
N PRO A 413 -11.05 -8.79 -3.71
CA PRO A 413 -11.83 -9.87 -3.11
C PRO A 413 -11.12 -11.22 -3.24
N LEU A 414 -11.56 -12.21 -2.44
CA LEU A 414 -11.06 -13.59 -2.50
C LEU A 414 -12.03 -14.55 -3.18
N GLU A 415 -13.23 -14.08 -3.51
CA GLU A 415 -14.23 -14.79 -4.29
C GLU A 415 -15.01 -13.79 -5.16
N VAL A 416 -15.18 -14.10 -6.44
CA VAL A 416 -15.89 -13.26 -7.40
C VAL A 416 -16.87 -14.09 -8.19
N LEU A 417 -18.14 -13.69 -8.17
CA LEU A 417 -19.18 -14.11 -9.07
C LEU A 417 -19.62 -12.88 -9.91
N PRO A 418 -19.27 -12.78 -11.20
CA PRO A 418 -19.54 -11.59 -12.00
C PRO A 418 -21.01 -11.16 -12.00
N GLU A 419 -21.94 -12.10 -12.09
CA GLU A 419 -23.36 -11.81 -12.03
C GLU A 419 -23.76 -11.07 -10.74
N ALA A 420 -23.20 -11.46 -9.59
CA ALA A 420 -23.46 -10.81 -8.32
C ALA A 420 -22.87 -9.39 -8.28
N CYS A 421 -21.68 -9.18 -8.86
CA CYS A 421 -21.07 -7.85 -8.96
C CYS A 421 -21.93 -6.85 -9.74
N HIS A 422 -22.72 -7.33 -10.70
CA HIS A 422 -23.59 -6.49 -11.53
C HIS A 422 -25.02 -6.33 -10.99
N LYS A 423 -25.50 -7.25 -10.13
CA LYS A 423 -26.90 -7.30 -9.74
C LYS A 423 -27.16 -7.09 -8.24
N ASP A 424 -26.15 -7.32 -7.37
CA ASP A 424 -26.28 -7.19 -5.92
C ASP A 424 -25.61 -5.90 -5.44
N GLU A 425 -26.39 -4.94 -4.96
CA GLU A 425 -25.91 -3.64 -4.45
C GLU A 425 -24.86 -3.78 -3.35
N ARG A 426 -24.92 -4.86 -2.56
CA ARG A 426 -23.94 -5.16 -1.51
C ARG A 426 -22.56 -5.53 -2.06
N LYS A 427 -22.47 -5.81 -3.37
CA LYS A 427 -21.25 -6.26 -4.07
C LYS A 427 -20.84 -5.34 -5.22
N PHE A 428 -21.50 -4.21 -5.45
CA PHE A 428 -21.14 -3.26 -6.51
C PHE A 428 -19.75 -2.65 -6.36
N HIS A 429 -19.19 -2.66 -5.14
CA HIS A 429 -17.81 -2.25 -4.90
C HIS A 429 -16.79 -3.26 -5.46
N VAL A 430 -17.15 -4.54 -5.55
CA VAL A 430 -16.33 -5.59 -6.19
C VAL A 430 -16.48 -5.48 -7.70
N LYS A 431 -15.36 -5.31 -8.40
CA LYS A 431 -15.34 -5.26 -9.86
C LYS A 431 -14.78 -6.58 -10.42
N PRO A 432 -15.46 -7.23 -11.37
CA PRO A 432 -14.97 -8.49 -11.94
C PRO A 432 -13.78 -8.31 -12.89
N VAL A 433 -13.50 -7.05 -13.31
CA VAL A 433 -12.32 -6.65 -14.09
C VAL A 433 -11.77 -5.32 -13.61
N ARG A 434 -10.47 -5.09 -13.80
CA ARG A 434 -9.79 -3.85 -13.43
C ARG A 434 -10.32 -2.66 -14.21
N GLN A 435 -10.34 -1.49 -13.59
CA GLN A 435 -10.84 -0.24 -14.16
C GLN A 435 -9.68 0.58 -14.74
N LYS A 436 -9.92 1.28 -15.85
CA LYS A 436 -8.91 2.16 -16.47
C LYS A 436 -8.45 3.28 -15.54
N TRP A 437 -9.37 3.88 -14.80
CA TRP A 437 -9.14 4.91 -13.80
C TRP A 437 -10.36 5.06 -12.90
N PHE A 438 -10.19 5.77 -11.80
CA PHE A 438 -11.27 6.06 -10.84
C PHE A 438 -11.39 7.58 -10.64
N GLY A 439 -12.56 8.08 -10.32
CA GLY A 439 -12.72 9.45 -9.81
C GLY A 439 -11.95 9.63 -8.49
N CYS A 440 -12.13 8.67 -7.58
CA CYS A 440 -11.29 8.53 -6.38
C CYS A 440 -10.07 7.64 -6.71
N ALA A 441 -9.01 8.20 -7.28
CA ALA A 441 -7.87 7.45 -7.81
C ALA A 441 -6.72 7.28 -6.82
N CYS A 442 -6.99 6.98 -5.54
CA CYS A 442 -5.91 6.82 -4.55
C CYS A 442 -4.99 5.63 -4.85
N CYS A 443 -5.54 4.50 -5.30
CA CYS A 443 -4.81 3.23 -5.45
C CYS A 443 -3.79 3.21 -6.60
N PRO A 444 -4.10 3.63 -7.84
CA PRO A 444 -3.15 3.52 -8.94
C PRO A 444 -1.84 4.28 -8.72
N PRO A 445 -1.82 5.57 -8.33
CA PRO A 445 -0.55 6.27 -8.09
C PRO A 445 0.12 5.83 -6.78
N ASN A 446 -0.63 5.34 -5.78
CA ASN A 446 -0.04 4.75 -4.57
C ASN A 446 0.76 3.48 -4.90
N LEU A 447 0.22 2.65 -5.77
CA LEU A 447 0.89 1.46 -6.27
C LEU A 447 2.14 1.82 -7.09
N ALA A 448 2.05 2.81 -7.97
CA ALA A 448 3.18 3.26 -8.77
C ALA A 448 4.35 3.74 -7.89
N ARG A 449 4.09 4.55 -6.84
CA ARG A 449 5.16 5.02 -5.94
C ARG A 449 5.79 3.89 -5.12
N LEU A 450 5.02 2.89 -4.68
CA LEU A 450 5.57 1.74 -3.98
C LEU A 450 6.46 0.90 -4.89
N LEU A 451 5.96 0.49 -6.06
CA LEU A 451 6.70 -0.37 -6.99
C LEU A 451 7.95 0.32 -7.56
N SER A 452 7.91 1.63 -7.81
CA SER A 452 9.09 2.39 -8.22
C SER A 452 10.18 2.43 -7.14
N SER A 453 9.82 2.27 -5.85
CA SER A 453 10.76 2.30 -4.73
C SER A 453 11.02 0.94 -4.09
N ILE A 454 10.54 -0.15 -4.71
CA ILE A 454 10.48 -1.49 -4.08
C ILE A 454 11.85 -1.99 -3.61
N GLY A 455 12.93 -1.66 -4.30
CA GLY A 455 14.28 -2.03 -3.89
C GLY A 455 14.65 -1.54 -2.48
N SER A 456 14.12 -0.39 -2.05
CA SER A 456 14.38 0.15 -0.70
C SER A 456 13.68 -0.61 0.44
N TYR A 457 12.80 -1.57 0.12
CA TYR A 457 12.13 -2.45 1.09
C TYR A 457 12.86 -3.78 1.29
N ALA A 458 13.80 -4.11 0.39
CA ALA A 458 14.55 -5.35 0.48
C ALA A 458 15.57 -5.36 1.62
N TYR A 459 16.03 -4.18 2.06
CA TYR A 459 17.13 -4.06 3.00
C TYR A 459 16.92 -2.96 4.02
N THR A 460 17.36 -3.23 5.26
CA THR A 460 17.73 -2.19 6.22
C THR A 460 19.17 -2.43 6.71
N GLU A 461 19.78 -1.40 7.29
CA GLU A 461 21.14 -1.46 7.76
C GLU A 461 21.36 -0.66 9.04
N ASN A 462 22.29 -1.12 9.86
CA ASN A 462 22.94 -0.31 10.90
C ASN A 462 24.44 -0.27 10.67
N GLU A 463 25.23 0.20 11.63
CA GLU A 463 26.67 0.41 11.46
C GLU A 463 27.39 -0.81 10.86
N TYR A 464 27.11 -2.03 11.37
CA TYR A 464 27.83 -3.24 10.97
C TYR A 464 26.94 -4.32 10.35
N THR A 465 25.63 -4.22 10.47
CA THR A 465 24.70 -5.26 10.01
C THR A 465 23.93 -4.79 8.78
N LEU A 466 23.82 -5.66 7.80
CA LEU A 466 22.88 -5.56 6.69
C LEU A 466 21.81 -6.64 6.88
N PHE A 467 20.55 -6.21 6.96
CA PHE A 467 19.39 -7.09 7.06
C PHE A 467 18.79 -7.26 5.66
N LEU A 468 18.66 -8.50 5.23
CA LEU A 468 17.99 -8.88 3.99
C LEU A 468 16.57 -9.33 4.31
N HIS A 469 15.57 -8.51 3.97
CA HIS A 469 14.17 -8.75 4.26
C HIS A 469 13.44 -9.47 3.14
N LEU A 470 13.72 -9.09 1.88
CA LEU A 470 13.10 -9.65 0.67
C LEU A 470 14.17 -10.17 -0.27
N TYR A 471 13.99 -11.37 -0.78
CA TYR A 471 14.95 -12.06 -1.65
C TYR A 471 14.81 -11.60 -3.11
N MET A 472 15.07 -10.30 -3.35
CA MET A 472 15.18 -9.74 -4.69
C MET A 472 16.60 -9.91 -5.21
N GLY A 473 16.75 -10.34 -6.45
CA GLY A 473 18.04 -10.25 -7.13
C GLY A 473 18.47 -8.78 -7.21
N SER A 474 19.67 -8.49 -6.69
CA SER A 474 20.12 -7.09 -6.56
C SER A 474 21.64 -6.98 -6.39
N ILE A 475 22.14 -5.79 -6.66
CA ILE A 475 23.50 -5.38 -6.35
C ILE A 475 23.40 -4.15 -5.45
N LEU A 476 24.15 -4.16 -4.36
CA LEU A 476 24.21 -3.02 -3.44
C LEU A 476 25.60 -2.79 -2.88
N GLU A 477 25.86 -1.54 -2.54
CA GLU A 477 27.07 -1.09 -1.89
C GLU A 477 26.75 -0.57 -0.49
N LYS A 478 27.46 -1.08 0.54
CA LYS A 478 27.33 -0.63 1.93
C LYS A 478 28.64 -0.02 2.40
N LYS A 479 28.58 1.22 2.91
CA LYS A 479 29.70 1.86 3.58
C LYS A 479 29.79 1.44 5.03
N ILE A 480 30.98 1.07 5.50
CA ILE A 480 31.29 0.70 6.88
C ILE A 480 32.56 1.45 7.30
N GLY A 481 32.39 2.61 7.95
CA GLY A 481 33.46 3.55 8.18
C GLY A 481 34.08 4.07 6.87
N GLU A 482 35.37 3.89 6.69
CA GLU A 482 36.11 4.27 5.45
C GLU A 482 36.11 3.14 4.38
N LYS A 483 35.54 1.97 4.69
CA LYS A 483 35.53 0.80 3.82
C LYS A 483 34.17 0.63 3.15
N THR A 484 34.16 -0.15 2.08
CA THR A 484 32.97 -0.51 1.34
C THR A 484 32.83 -2.03 1.30
N ALA A 485 31.61 -2.51 1.44
CA ALA A 485 31.22 -3.88 1.16
C ALA A 485 30.32 -3.87 -0.08
N ASP A 486 30.63 -4.72 -1.06
CA ASP A 486 29.80 -4.98 -2.22
C ASP A 486 29.05 -6.29 -2.01
N ILE A 487 27.75 -6.26 -2.14
CA ILE A 487 26.88 -7.42 -1.99
C ILE A 487 26.08 -7.61 -3.26
N ARG A 488 26.12 -8.84 -3.81
CA ARG A 488 25.29 -9.25 -4.93
C ARG A 488 24.41 -10.42 -4.51
N VAL A 489 23.12 -10.29 -4.76
CA VAL A 489 22.11 -11.31 -4.55
C VAL A 489 21.57 -11.74 -5.92
N GLU A 490 21.66 -13.02 -6.24
CA GLU A 490 21.09 -13.62 -7.44
C GLU A 490 19.94 -14.53 -7.00
N SER A 491 18.74 -14.24 -7.45
CA SER A 491 17.51 -14.90 -7.03
C SER A 491 16.49 -14.88 -8.16
N ASN A 492 15.70 -15.93 -8.26
CA ASN A 492 14.54 -16.03 -9.15
C ASN A 492 13.22 -16.14 -8.35
N PHE A 493 13.19 -15.48 -7.16
CA PHE A 493 11.96 -15.36 -6.38
C PHE A 493 10.87 -14.63 -7.18
N PRO A 494 9.60 -15.04 -7.02
CA PRO A 494 9.07 -16.07 -6.11
C PRO A 494 9.02 -17.47 -6.73
N TRP A 495 9.68 -17.70 -7.88
CA TRP A 495 9.54 -18.92 -8.65
C TRP A 495 10.48 -20.05 -8.22
N GLU A 496 11.65 -19.71 -7.76
CA GLU A 496 12.69 -20.64 -7.31
C GLU A 496 13.23 -20.18 -5.96
N GLY A 497 13.68 -21.13 -5.13
CA GLY A 497 14.09 -20.87 -3.77
C GLY A 497 15.59 -20.71 -3.56
N ASP A 498 16.39 -20.81 -4.62
CA ASP A 498 17.83 -20.64 -4.52
C ASP A 498 18.18 -19.15 -4.50
N VAL A 499 18.93 -18.76 -3.48
CA VAL A 499 19.44 -17.40 -3.31
C VAL A 499 20.95 -17.46 -3.17
N LYS A 500 21.64 -17.10 -4.24
CA LYS A 500 23.08 -17.05 -4.27
C LYS A 500 23.56 -15.66 -3.87
N ILE A 501 24.47 -15.59 -2.90
CA ILE A 501 24.99 -14.34 -2.36
C ILE A 501 26.50 -14.31 -2.56
N THR A 502 26.98 -13.26 -3.24
CA THR A 502 28.41 -12.97 -3.41
C THR A 502 28.76 -11.70 -2.64
N ILE A 503 29.82 -11.76 -1.84
CA ILE A 503 30.24 -10.67 -0.95
C ILE A 503 31.70 -10.34 -1.16
N ARG A 504 32.01 -9.04 -1.26
CA ARG A 504 33.33 -8.46 -1.16
C ARG A 504 33.36 -7.49 0.02
N ALA A 505 33.82 -7.95 1.16
CA ALA A 505 33.73 -7.19 2.42
C ALA A 505 34.98 -7.33 3.30
N LYS A 506 36.15 -7.48 2.69
CA LYS A 506 37.44 -7.74 3.40
C LYS A 506 37.69 -6.72 4.50
N ASN A 507 37.90 -7.21 5.71
CA ASN A 507 38.24 -6.42 6.91
C ASN A 507 37.18 -5.36 7.28
N THR A 508 35.90 -5.49 6.86
CA THR A 508 34.84 -4.52 7.16
C THR A 508 34.14 -4.78 8.48
N GLY A 509 34.19 -6.05 8.99
CA GLY A 509 33.38 -6.47 10.16
C GLY A 509 31.89 -6.62 9.84
N LEU A 510 31.51 -6.67 8.57
CA LEU A 510 30.11 -6.82 8.14
C LEU A 510 29.47 -8.07 8.74
N LYS A 511 28.28 -7.91 9.27
CA LYS A 511 27.34 -8.98 9.59
C LYS A 511 26.20 -8.98 8.58
N LEU A 512 25.79 -10.16 8.14
CA LEU A 512 24.56 -10.31 7.37
C LEU A 512 23.48 -10.93 8.25
N ALA A 513 22.27 -10.44 8.14
CA ALA A 513 21.09 -11.02 8.74
C ALA A 513 20.10 -11.40 7.62
N LEU A 514 19.98 -12.68 7.34
CA LEU A 514 19.16 -13.25 6.26
C LEU A 514 17.84 -13.71 6.85
N ARG A 515 16.71 -13.14 6.39
CA ARG A 515 15.39 -13.54 6.88
C ARG A 515 15.08 -14.99 6.52
N ILE A 516 14.58 -15.75 7.49
CA ILE A 516 13.99 -17.06 7.22
C ILE A 516 12.48 -16.87 7.06
N PRO A 517 11.90 -17.11 5.86
CA PRO A 517 10.48 -16.93 5.62
C PRO A 517 9.63 -17.87 6.48
N ASP A 518 8.47 -17.40 6.98
CA ASP A 518 7.55 -18.22 7.79
C ASP A 518 6.90 -19.38 7.03
N TRP A 519 6.83 -19.27 5.72
CA TRP A 519 6.35 -20.35 4.85
C TRP A 519 7.38 -21.46 4.62
N CYS A 520 8.64 -21.28 5.02
CA CYS A 520 9.72 -22.22 4.85
C CYS A 520 9.90 -23.06 6.12
N SER A 521 9.68 -24.38 6.02
CA SER A 521 9.82 -25.31 7.15
C SER A 521 11.27 -25.68 7.42
N ARG A 522 12.15 -25.55 6.42
CA ARG A 522 13.58 -25.88 6.47
C ARG A 522 14.33 -25.08 5.41
N TYR A 523 15.56 -24.76 5.67
CA TYR A 523 16.49 -24.18 4.69
C TYR A 523 17.83 -24.90 4.74
N GLU A 524 18.61 -24.75 3.68
CA GLU A 524 19.99 -25.24 3.64
C GLU A 524 20.92 -24.08 3.28
N LEU A 525 22.05 -23.96 3.98
CA LEU A 525 23.09 -22.98 3.70
C LEU A 525 24.32 -23.70 3.17
N ASP A 526 24.62 -23.54 1.89
CA ASP A 526 25.73 -24.20 1.23
C ASP A 526 26.86 -23.21 0.90
N GLY A 527 28.12 -23.67 1.03
CA GLY A 527 29.30 -22.86 0.73
C GLY A 527 29.74 -21.86 1.80
N PHE A 528 28.98 -21.63 2.88
CA PHE A 528 29.38 -20.74 3.96
C PHE A 528 30.17 -21.44 5.05
N THR A 529 31.31 -20.84 5.44
CA THR A 529 32.19 -21.32 6.50
C THR A 529 32.44 -20.19 7.51
N GLY A 530 31.56 -20.02 8.48
CA GLY A 530 31.66 -18.97 9.50
C GLY A 530 30.73 -19.25 10.68
N GLY A 531 30.62 -18.31 11.60
CA GLY A 531 29.67 -18.36 12.70
C GLY A 531 28.26 -18.06 12.22
N THR A 532 27.28 -18.83 12.68
CA THR A 532 25.85 -18.63 12.43
C THR A 532 25.09 -18.53 13.73
N GLU A 533 24.09 -17.68 13.78
CA GLU A 533 23.16 -17.53 14.89
C GLU A 533 21.75 -17.26 14.33
N GLU A 534 20.75 -17.95 14.87
CA GLU A 534 19.35 -17.64 14.56
C GLU A 534 18.75 -16.79 15.67
N LYS A 535 18.19 -15.64 15.28
CA LYS A 535 17.54 -14.73 16.22
C LYS A 535 16.43 -13.97 15.50
N ASP A 536 15.25 -13.84 16.13
CA ASP A 536 14.10 -13.06 15.67
C ASP A 536 13.66 -13.40 14.22
N GLY A 537 13.88 -14.69 13.81
CA GLY A 537 13.58 -15.19 12.48
C GLY A 537 14.61 -14.81 11.39
N TYR A 538 15.78 -14.34 11.81
CA TYR A 538 16.93 -14.12 10.91
C TYR A 538 18.07 -15.06 11.22
N LEU A 539 18.73 -15.51 10.18
CA LEU A 539 20.02 -16.21 10.21
C LEU A 539 21.13 -15.16 10.10
N TYR A 540 21.83 -14.93 11.20
CA TYR A 540 22.99 -14.03 11.23
C TYR A 540 24.24 -14.78 10.80
N LEU A 541 24.97 -14.20 9.84
CA LEU A 541 26.23 -14.69 9.34
C LEU A 541 27.35 -13.74 9.74
N GLN A 542 28.39 -14.25 10.40
CA GLN A 542 29.55 -13.47 10.81
C GLN A 542 30.84 -14.24 10.56
N LYS A 543 31.80 -13.55 9.94
CA LYS A 543 33.17 -14.03 9.76
C LYS A 543 34.08 -12.89 9.37
N ASP A 544 35.39 -13.17 9.32
CA ASP A 544 36.36 -12.30 8.64
C ASP A 544 36.24 -12.58 7.14
N TRP A 545 35.56 -11.69 6.42
CA TRP A 545 35.31 -11.81 5.00
C TRP A 545 36.61 -11.71 4.18
N GLY A 546 36.77 -12.58 3.17
CA GLY A 546 37.85 -12.55 2.21
C GLY A 546 37.69 -11.46 1.14
N GLU A 547 38.49 -11.57 0.07
CA GLU A 547 38.40 -10.67 -1.09
C GLU A 547 37.05 -10.81 -1.80
N GLU A 548 36.60 -12.04 -2.00
CA GLU A 548 35.32 -12.40 -2.56
C GLU A 548 34.90 -13.75 -2.00
N GLU A 549 33.67 -13.85 -1.55
CA GLU A 549 33.08 -15.07 -1.05
C GLU A 549 31.68 -15.26 -1.60
N GLU A 550 31.32 -16.53 -1.79
CA GLU A 550 30.06 -16.94 -2.37
C GLU A 550 29.47 -18.07 -1.57
N PHE A 551 28.16 -18.00 -1.33
CA PHE A 551 27.37 -19.05 -0.69
C PHE A 551 25.92 -19.00 -1.20
N THR A 552 25.19 -20.08 -1.00
CA THR A 552 23.78 -20.19 -1.44
C THR A 552 22.89 -20.57 -0.28
N LEU A 553 21.76 -19.89 -0.16
CA LEU A 553 20.67 -20.23 0.74
C LEU A 553 19.55 -20.89 -0.09
N HIS A 554 19.17 -22.10 0.28
CA HIS A 554 18.16 -22.89 -0.42
C HIS A 554 16.86 -22.93 0.39
N PHE A 555 15.76 -22.49 -0.21
CA PHE A 555 14.40 -22.58 0.34
C PHE A 555 13.56 -23.54 -0.51
N PRO A 556 13.05 -24.64 0.02
CA PRO A 556 12.15 -25.50 -0.74
C PRO A 556 10.85 -24.74 -1.05
N MET A 557 10.53 -24.63 -2.35
CA MET A 557 9.30 -24.01 -2.83
C MET A 557 8.16 -25.03 -2.87
N GLU A 558 7.80 -25.56 -1.69
CA GLU A 558 6.73 -26.53 -1.55
C GLU A 558 5.35 -25.89 -1.77
N VAL A 559 4.46 -26.65 -2.42
CA VAL A 559 3.05 -26.26 -2.48
C VAL A 559 2.39 -26.66 -1.17
N ARG A 560 1.65 -25.73 -0.56
CA ARG A 560 1.02 -25.92 0.74
C ARG A 560 -0.47 -25.62 0.66
N LEU A 561 -1.26 -26.39 1.38
CA LEU A 561 -2.67 -26.12 1.64
C LEU A 561 -2.78 -25.43 3.00
N ILE A 562 -3.23 -24.19 3.00
CA ILE A 562 -3.32 -23.33 4.19
C ILE A 562 -4.75 -23.32 4.69
N ALA A 563 -4.94 -23.62 5.95
CA ALA A 563 -6.23 -23.47 6.64
C ALA A 563 -6.24 -22.16 7.44
N ALA A 564 -7.39 -21.53 7.52
CA ALA A 564 -7.63 -20.41 8.44
C ALA A 564 -7.86 -20.92 9.89
N LYS A 565 -7.71 -20.02 10.88
CA LYS A 565 -8.16 -20.32 12.25
C LYS A 565 -9.66 -20.66 12.25
N GLU A 566 -10.08 -21.60 13.08
CA GLU A 566 -11.48 -22.03 13.19
C GLU A 566 -12.46 -20.88 13.52
N ALA A 567 -11.96 -19.78 14.08
CA ALA A 567 -12.74 -18.57 14.32
C ALA A 567 -13.16 -17.84 13.04
N VAL A 568 -12.45 -18.06 11.92
CA VAL A 568 -12.80 -17.50 10.59
C VAL A 568 -13.87 -18.40 9.97
N ARG A 569 -15.12 -18.05 10.17
CA ARG A 569 -16.28 -18.86 9.78
C ARG A 569 -16.40 -19.10 8.28
N GLU A 570 -16.01 -18.12 7.49
CA GLU A 570 -16.12 -18.14 6.01
C GLU A 570 -15.24 -19.22 5.38
N ASP A 571 -14.17 -19.62 6.07
CA ASP A 571 -13.16 -20.54 5.52
C ASP A 571 -13.20 -21.94 6.16
N MET A 572 -14.21 -22.23 6.97
CA MET A 572 -14.40 -23.57 7.56
C MET A 572 -14.56 -24.64 6.48
N GLY A 573 -13.72 -25.68 6.53
CA GLY A 573 -13.68 -26.77 5.55
C GLY A 573 -13.10 -26.38 4.19
N LYS A 574 -12.43 -25.22 4.11
CA LYS A 574 -11.73 -24.75 2.92
C LYS A 574 -10.23 -24.66 3.16
N GLY A 575 -9.45 -24.67 2.05
CA GLY A 575 -8.03 -24.45 2.06
C GLY A 575 -7.60 -23.52 0.93
N ALA A 576 -6.64 -22.64 1.22
CA ALA A 576 -5.99 -21.80 0.23
C ALA A 576 -4.67 -22.45 -0.23
N VAL A 577 -4.43 -22.49 -1.52
CA VAL A 577 -3.20 -23.04 -2.09
C VAL A 577 -2.14 -21.95 -2.15
N MET A 578 -0.96 -22.23 -1.60
CA MET A 578 0.20 -21.34 -1.65
C MET A 578 1.45 -22.06 -2.09
N ARG A 579 2.35 -21.35 -2.80
CA ARG A 579 3.71 -21.82 -3.13
C ARG A 579 4.70 -20.69 -2.85
N GLY A 580 5.64 -20.92 -1.93
CA GLY A 580 6.45 -19.83 -1.40
C GLY A 580 5.57 -18.73 -0.82
N PRO A 581 5.81 -17.44 -1.15
CA PRO A 581 4.99 -16.30 -0.71
C PRO A 581 3.70 -16.10 -1.51
N VAL A 582 3.53 -16.79 -2.65
CA VAL A 582 2.43 -16.54 -3.59
C VAL A 582 1.20 -17.32 -3.21
N VAL A 583 0.07 -16.63 -3.11
CA VAL A 583 -1.28 -17.21 -3.02
C VAL A 583 -1.78 -17.51 -4.42
N TYR A 584 -2.51 -18.61 -4.57
CA TYR A 584 -3.08 -19.06 -5.83
C TYR A 584 -4.60 -19.05 -5.79
N CYS A 585 -5.22 -18.87 -6.95
CA CYS A 585 -6.67 -18.89 -7.10
C CYS A 585 -7.10 -19.73 -8.30
N LEU A 586 -8.35 -20.17 -8.27
CA LEU A 586 -9.05 -20.77 -9.40
C LEU A 586 -9.72 -19.66 -10.21
N GLU A 587 -9.73 -19.78 -11.54
CA GLU A 587 -10.58 -18.99 -12.45
C GLU A 587 -11.47 -19.89 -13.29
N GLU A 588 -12.68 -19.42 -13.62
CA GLU A 588 -13.62 -20.10 -14.52
C GLU A 588 -12.97 -20.47 -15.88
N THR A 589 -12.12 -19.59 -16.39
CA THR A 589 -11.40 -19.77 -17.66
C THR A 589 -10.64 -21.11 -17.73
N ASP A 590 -10.06 -21.55 -16.61
CA ASP A 590 -9.28 -22.81 -16.56
C ASP A 590 -10.08 -23.97 -15.99
N ASN A 591 -11.14 -23.73 -15.22
CA ASN A 591 -11.81 -24.74 -14.41
C ASN A 591 -13.30 -24.92 -14.75
N GLY A 592 -13.85 -24.11 -15.68
CA GLY A 592 -15.29 -24.05 -15.95
C GLY A 592 -16.06 -23.34 -14.83
N LYS A 593 -17.35 -23.09 -15.07
CA LYS A 593 -18.26 -22.41 -14.14
C LYS A 593 -18.51 -23.18 -12.85
N ASP A 594 -19.12 -22.50 -11.92
CA ASP A 594 -19.52 -23.06 -10.61
C ASP A 594 -18.30 -23.52 -9.80
N LEU A 595 -17.33 -22.62 -9.58
CA LEU A 595 -16.11 -22.93 -8.82
C LEU A 595 -16.40 -23.46 -7.43
N GLN A 596 -17.53 -23.09 -6.81
CA GLN A 596 -17.98 -23.61 -5.51
C GLN A 596 -18.26 -25.13 -5.51
N LYS A 597 -18.38 -25.77 -6.69
CA LYS A 597 -18.54 -27.23 -6.82
C LYS A 597 -17.20 -27.97 -6.80
N LEU A 598 -16.08 -27.27 -6.81
CA LEU A 598 -14.74 -27.86 -6.80
C LEU A 598 -14.28 -28.18 -5.38
N LEU A 599 -13.63 -29.33 -5.22
CA LEU A 599 -12.99 -29.75 -3.98
C LEU A 599 -11.55 -30.16 -4.27
N ILE A 600 -10.61 -29.69 -3.45
CA ILE A 600 -9.21 -30.10 -3.54
C ILE A 600 -8.97 -31.39 -2.74
N ASP A 601 -8.10 -32.25 -3.26
CA ASP A 601 -7.59 -33.41 -2.54
C ASP A 601 -6.53 -32.96 -1.52
N PRO A 602 -6.69 -33.24 -0.21
CA PRO A 602 -5.75 -32.81 0.82
C PRO A 602 -4.36 -33.45 0.68
N GLU A 603 -4.19 -34.56 -0.05
CA GLU A 603 -2.88 -35.15 -0.32
C GLU A 603 -1.99 -34.28 -1.23
N LEU A 604 -2.54 -33.22 -1.80
CA LEU A 604 -1.82 -32.23 -2.62
C LEU A 604 -0.89 -32.84 -3.67
N ASN A 605 -1.40 -33.78 -4.46
CA ASN A 605 -0.68 -34.21 -5.66
C ASN A 605 -0.70 -33.08 -6.70
N VAL A 606 0.35 -32.24 -6.71
CA VAL A 606 0.41 -31.02 -7.51
C VAL A 606 1.54 -31.07 -8.53
N THR A 607 1.23 -30.74 -9.77
CA THR A 607 2.22 -30.48 -10.82
C THR A 607 2.40 -28.97 -10.99
N VAL A 608 3.66 -28.53 -11.04
CA VAL A 608 4.04 -27.12 -11.31
C VAL A 608 4.49 -27.02 -12.76
N SER A 609 3.95 -26.08 -13.50
CA SER A 609 4.29 -25.85 -14.91
C SER A 609 4.46 -24.37 -15.23
N ASP A 610 5.33 -24.06 -16.19
CA ASP A 610 5.49 -22.72 -16.73
C ASP A 610 4.37 -22.42 -17.73
N VAL A 611 3.68 -21.31 -17.55
CA VAL A 611 2.68 -20.82 -18.46
C VAL A 611 2.83 -19.31 -18.70
N ASN A 612 2.19 -18.81 -19.73
CA ASN A 612 2.15 -17.38 -20.03
C ASN A 612 0.71 -16.89 -19.87
N ILE A 613 0.51 -15.87 -19.02
CA ILE A 613 -0.77 -15.18 -18.86
C ILE A 613 -0.63 -13.76 -19.42
N CYS A 614 -1.30 -13.47 -20.52
CA CYS A 614 -1.27 -12.15 -21.15
C CYS A 614 0.14 -11.56 -21.36
N GLY A 615 1.11 -12.40 -21.72
CA GLY A 615 2.50 -11.96 -21.93
C GLY A 615 3.43 -12.13 -20.72
N THR A 616 2.89 -12.40 -19.53
CA THR A 616 3.65 -12.57 -18.30
C THR A 616 3.90 -14.07 -17.99
N PRO A 617 5.17 -14.50 -17.86
CA PRO A 617 5.50 -15.86 -17.47
C PRO A 617 5.23 -16.08 -15.98
N VAL A 618 4.50 -17.14 -15.65
CA VAL A 618 4.16 -17.52 -14.27
C VAL A 618 4.19 -19.02 -14.06
N LYS A 619 4.27 -19.48 -12.81
CA LYS A 619 4.08 -20.89 -12.46
C LYS A 619 2.59 -21.16 -12.22
N LYS A 620 2.01 -22.07 -13.01
CA LYS A 620 0.67 -22.62 -12.82
C LYS A 620 0.78 -23.90 -11.99
N LEU A 621 -0.20 -24.12 -11.11
CA LEU A 621 -0.32 -25.34 -10.33
C LEU A 621 -1.51 -26.15 -10.84
N THR A 622 -1.32 -27.44 -11.06
CA THR A 622 -2.41 -28.37 -11.39
C THR A 622 -2.48 -29.40 -10.26
N ALA A 623 -3.59 -29.39 -9.53
CA ALA A 623 -3.82 -30.24 -8.37
C ALA A 623 -4.90 -31.27 -8.66
N ALA A 624 -4.76 -32.47 -8.08
CA ALA A 624 -5.85 -33.44 -8.05
C ALA A 624 -7.03 -32.90 -7.22
N GLY A 625 -8.23 -33.18 -7.67
CA GLY A 625 -9.44 -32.74 -6.98
C GLY A 625 -10.68 -33.43 -7.51
N PHE A 626 -11.82 -32.85 -7.18
CA PHE A 626 -13.11 -33.39 -7.52
C PHE A 626 -14.08 -32.27 -7.88
N ARG A 627 -15.05 -32.57 -8.75
CA ARG A 627 -16.20 -31.73 -9.02
C ARG A 627 -17.45 -32.42 -8.52
N GLN A 628 -18.25 -31.72 -7.73
CA GLN A 628 -19.55 -32.17 -7.31
C GLN A 628 -20.48 -32.19 -8.52
N LEU A 629 -21.14 -33.31 -8.74
CA LEU A 629 -22.13 -33.47 -9.81
C LEU A 629 -23.47 -32.89 -9.40
N ASP A 630 -24.23 -32.40 -10.38
CA ASP A 630 -25.61 -31.99 -10.18
C ASP A 630 -26.46 -33.17 -9.76
N THR A 631 -27.24 -33.03 -8.72
CA THR A 631 -28.13 -34.08 -8.26
C THR A 631 -29.23 -34.34 -9.28
N HIS A 632 -29.78 -35.55 -9.33
CA HIS A 632 -30.95 -35.87 -10.15
C HIS A 632 -32.14 -34.97 -9.81
N ILE A 633 -32.22 -34.47 -8.57
CA ILE A 633 -33.29 -33.58 -8.11
C ILE A 633 -33.17 -32.20 -8.78
N GLU A 634 -31.96 -31.65 -8.97
CA GLU A 634 -31.77 -30.39 -9.69
C GLU A 634 -32.15 -30.49 -11.17
N LYS A 635 -32.08 -31.69 -11.73
CA LYS A 635 -32.47 -31.94 -13.14
C LYS A 635 -33.96 -32.23 -13.31
N GLU A 636 -34.66 -32.69 -12.28
CA GLU A 636 -36.06 -33.19 -12.31
C GLU A 636 -37.06 -32.29 -11.57
N SER A 637 -36.59 -31.32 -10.78
CA SER A 637 -37.41 -30.46 -9.95
C SER A 637 -36.99 -29.00 -10.00
N GLU A 638 -37.94 -28.11 -10.16
CA GLU A 638 -37.73 -26.65 -10.01
C GLU A 638 -37.78 -26.20 -8.54
N ALA A 639 -37.89 -27.12 -7.59
CA ALA A 639 -37.97 -26.81 -6.15
C ALA A 639 -36.58 -26.33 -5.65
N LEU A 640 -36.58 -25.17 -5.03
CA LEU A 640 -35.33 -24.56 -4.45
C LEU A 640 -34.76 -25.40 -3.30
N TYR A 641 -35.61 -26.07 -2.55
CA TYR A 641 -35.21 -26.88 -1.38
C TYR A 641 -35.69 -28.32 -1.53
N HIS A 642 -34.80 -29.25 -1.17
CA HIS A 642 -35.10 -30.69 -1.22
C HIS A 642 -34.49 -31.44 -0.01
N VAL A 643 -34.91 -32.68 0.22
CA VAL A 643 -34.30 -33.52 1.24
C VAL A 643 -32.85 -33.79 0.90
N TRP A 644 -31.95 -33.53 1.85
CA TRP A 644 -30.53 -33.71 1.61
C TRP A 644 -30.19 -35.15 1.18
N LYS A 645 -29.40 -35.28 0.16
CA LYS A 645 -28.79 -36.51 -0.33
C LYS A 645 -27.27 -36.34 -0.40
N LYS A 646 -26.53 -37.43 -0.15
CA LYS A 646 -25.08 -37.41 -0.29
C LYS A 646 -24.72 -37.04 -1.72
N PRO A 647 -23.91 -36.00 -1.94
CA PRO A 647 -23.50 -35.60 -3.29
C PRO A 647 -22.60 -36.64 -3.92
N GLU A 648 -22.67 -36.74 -5.26
CA GLU A 648 -21.76 -37.52 -6.08
C GLU A 648 -20.64 -36.60 -6.60
N PHE A 649 -19.47 -37.18 -6.81
CA PHE A 649 -18.30 -36.47 -7.26
C PHE A 649 -17.62 -37.21 -8.41
N GLU A 650 -17.12 -36.48 -9.36
CA GLU A 650 -16.17 -36.96 -10.35
C GLU A 650 -14.77 -36.41 -10.10
N LYS A 651 -13.73 -37.14 -10.55
CA LYS A 651 -12.35 -36.65 -10.48
C LYS A 651 -12.18 -35.47 -11.41
N ALA A 652 -11.47 -34.45 -10.95
CA ALA A 652 -11.15 -33.26 -11.72
C ALA A 652 -9.70 -32.87 -11.50
N GLU A 653 -9.12 -32.20 -12.46
CA GLU A 653 -7.86 -31.49 -12.32
C GLU A 653 -8.17 -30.03 -12.05
N LEU A 654 -7.65 -29.48 -10.94
CA LEU A 654 -7.85 -28.10 -10.55
C LEU A 654 -6.66 -27.27 -10.98
N SER A 655 -6.89 -26.28 -11.82
CA SER A 655 -5.87 -25.38 -12.36
C SER A 655 -5.82 -24.08 -11.57
N TYR A 656 -4.75 -23.87 -10.82
CA TYR A 656 -4.52 -22.67 -10.02
C TYR A 656 -3.50 -21.75 -10.67
N ILE A 657 -3.78 -20.45 -10.70
CA ILE A 657 -2.87 -19.40 -11.14
C ILE A 657 -2.52 -18.48 -9.96
N PRO A 658 -1.38 -17.74 -10.02
CA PRO A 658 -1.06 -16.73 -9.01
C PRO A 658 -2.20 -15.72 -8.84
N TYR A 659 -2.63 -15.47 -7.60
CA TYR A 659 -3.74 -14.57 -7.30
C TYR A 659 -3.60 -13.19 -7.95
N TYR A 660 -2.40 -12.59 -7.99
CA TYR A 660 -2.21 -11.27 -8.59
C TYR A 660 -2.49 -11.24 -10.10
N THR A 661 -2.60 -12.39 -10.77
CA THR A 661 -2.84 -12.48 -12.23
C THR A 661 -4.30 -12.63 -12.61
N TRP A 662 -5.22 -12.80 -11.65
CA TRP A 662 -6.64 -12.98 -11.96
C TRP A 662 -7.25 -11.78 -12.71
N ALA A 663 -8.35 -12.01 -13.44
CA ALA A 663 -9.10 -11.01 -14.21
C ALA A 663 -8.30 -10.31 -15.35
N ASN A 664 -7.10 -10.81 -15.72
CA ASN A 664 -6.39 -10.32 -16.90
C ASN A 664 -6.90 -10.96 -18.21
N ARG A 665 -7.71 -12.04 -18.12
CA ARG A 665 -8.27 -12.78 -19.25
C ARG A 665 -9.77 -12.48 -19.46
N GLY A 666 -10.25 -11.36 -18.94
CA GLY A 666 -11.64 -10.95 -19.01
C GLY A 666 -12.44 -11.30 -17.76
N GLU A 667 -13.74 -11.02 -17.82
CA GLU A 667 -14.67 -11.25 -16.72
C GLU A 667 -14.99 -12.74 -16.57
N ASN A 668 -14.72 -13.29 -15.38
CA ASN A 668 -15.01 -14.69 -15.05
C ASN A 668 -15.05 -14.92 -13.53
N GLU A 669 -15.56 -16.08 -13.09
CA GLU A 669 -15.53 -16.45 -11.67
C GLU A 669 -14.09 -16.57 -11.18
N MET A 670 -13.85 -16.21 -9.92
CA MET A 670 -12.56 -16.39 -9.24
C MET A 670 -12.77 -16.86 -7.81
N GLN A 671 -11.91 -17.75 -7.32
CA GLN A 671 -11.97 -18.28 -5.96
C GLN A 671 -10.58 -18.61 -5.42
N VAL A 672 -10.25 -18.08 -4.23
CA VAL A 672 -9.00 -18.41 -3.49
C VAL A 672 -9.21 -19.62 -2.58
N TRP A 673 -10.25 -19.62 -1.77
CA TRP A 673 -10.53 -20.66 -0.79
C TRP A 673 -11.35 -21.80 -1.40
N THR A 674 -10.71 -22.96 -1.59
CA THR A 674 -11.32 -24.14 -2.19
C THR A 674 -11.78 -25.10 -1.10
N ARG A 675 -12.95 -25.70 -1.23
CA ARG A 675 -13.43 -26.76 -0.33
C ARG A 675 -12.45 -27.92 -0.31
N VAL A 676 -12.14 -28.43 0.88
CA VAL A 676 -11.27 -29.61 1.05
C VAL A 676 -12.14 -30.85 1.10
N ARG A 677 -11.72 -31.92 0.43
CA ARG A 677 -12.42 -33.18 0.51
C ARG A 677 -12.00 -33.93 1.78
N ASP A 678 -13.01 -34.40 2.55
CA ASP A 678 -12.84 -35.28 3.71
C ASP A 678 -12.43 -36.70 3.29
#